data_27587546999c02926ddb161069c2d85a
#
_entry.id   27587546999c02926ddb161069c2d85a
#
_cell.length_a   1.000
_cell.length_b   1.000
_cell.length_c   1.000
_cell.angle_alpha   90.00
_cell.angle_beta   90.00
_cell.angle_gamma   90.00
#
_symmetry.space_group_name_H-M   'P 1'
#
loop_
_entity.id
_entity.type
_entity.pdbx_description
1 polymer ?
#
loop_
_entity_poly.entity_id
_entity_poly.type
_entity_poly.pdbx_seq_one_letter_code
_entity_poly.pdbx_strand_id
1 'polypeptide(L)'
;MIAEPTNTGSMQDAAIDALDPVIALLALVQSTGDVSLLRKYGPALEGTQHQVKEAFVAFDTPLEPSAASLEVAREVRDLLRAAVRSGRPPVLATLDKPLFREMARLALGLEMPEMSIDVAYQHGGFTTDTRVRKPKRLPPADFKVLVVGAGMMGINAAVKLQQAGFDFQVIEKLDAVGGNWLENTYPGAAVDTPSRVYSFSFEPNASWTKYYPVGPEFLAYLERVTDRYKLRERITFNTTVEGAQWDEERKLWKVNALQDGNKVVFEGQALIMAVGPNNAPNYPDVAHLDTFAGPVIHSAAWDHSVDLEGKKVVLVGTGCSGVQVANAIADTVGELVIIQRQPEHIIPNPAAHDPVDELERWAMEHIPFVVQWKRLQSLASAMQDMHGMVMKDEEYAAKTGGFGPINDGIRMMCEAYLKSHFPDDPGMVALLTPSFPVFAKRPILDCGFYETLKKRNVSIVRGALAACDDKAVILADGTRIECDVLLLSTGYKLFFGRQFDIRGSGGRTLKQAFDPYPFSYEGMLIPGFPNFVFMGAPYSYLVANHAVVSEQQVHYAIELLQWMVDDGLSSVDVTESAARAFVEDVDANLAKTAWVQCGNAHGYYRDHSRKVILAVPRHNSRIWHDTRSPRTGDFTVTRRPEMGPAVEPEMAMLTI
;
A
#
# COMPACT_ATOMS: atom_id res chain seq x y z
N MET A 1 -27.52 -10.30 31.68
CA MET A 1 -28.27 -9.05 31.40
C MET A 1 -28.31 -8.93 29.88
N ILE A 2 -29.49 -9.14 29.32
CA ILE A 2 -29.75 -9.01 27.88
C ILE A 2 -29.72 -7.50 27.60
N ALA A 3 -28.82 -7.06 26.75
CA ALA A 3 -28.76 -5.66 26.29
C ALA A 3 -30.10 -5.33 25.62
N GLU A 4 -30.70 -4.24 26.04
CA GLU A 4 -31.90 -3.69 25.42
C GLU A 4 -31.67 -3.44 23.93
N PRO A 5 -32.66 -3.59 23.05
CA PRO A 5 -32.53 -3.25 21.64
C PRO A 5 -32.36 -1.74 21.55
N THR A 6 -31.10 -1.30 21.40
CA THR A 6 -30.80 0.08 21.07
C THR A 6 -31.58 0.46 19.82
N ASN A 7 -32.19 1.63 19.85
CA ASN A 7 -33.09 2.26 18.90
C ASN A 7 -32.51 2.29 17.46
N THR A 8 -32.48 1.11 16.84
CA THR A 8 -31.88 0.91 15.48
C THR A 8 -32.58 1.77 14.43
N GLY A 9 -33.87 2.10 14.61
CA GLY A 9 -34.61 2.97 13.71
C GLY A 9 -34.14 4.43 13.75
N SER A 10 -33.78 4.95 14.92
CA SER A 10 -33.28 6.34 15.03
C SER A 10 -31.87 6.50 14.51
N MET A 11 -31.00 5.49 14.69
CA MET A 11 -29.63 5.49 14.15
C MET A 11 -29.65 5.38 12.62
N GLN A 12 -30.45 4.50 12.05
CA GLN A 12 -30.65 4.37 10.62
C GLN A 12 -31.09 5.69 9.99
N ASP A 13 -32.10 6.36 10.57
CA ASP A 13 -32.62 7.61 10.03
C ASP A 13 -31.55 8.71 10.10
N ALA A 14 -30.86 8.83 11.23
CA ALA A 14 -29.78 9.80 11.41
C ALA A 14 -28.61 9.54 10.44
N ALA A 15 -28.22 8.27 10.22
CA ALA A 15 -27.16 7.91 9.30
C ALA A 15 -27.51 8.23 7.83
N ILE A 16 -28.78 7.98 7.43
CA ILE A 16 -29.25 8.35 6.09
C ILE A 16 -29.31 9.89 5.93
N ASP A 17 -29.71 10.63 6.96
CA ASP A 17 -29.76 12.09 6.92
C ASP A 17 -28.37 12.71 6.85
N ALA A 18 -27.36 12.11 7.47
CA ALA A 18 -25.97 12.53 7.41
C ALA A 18 -25.24 12.11 6.13
N LEU A 19 -25.79 11.13 5.39
CA LEU A 19 -25.13 10.58 4.20
C LEU A 19 -25.04 11.65 3.09
N ASP A 20 -23.89 11.66 2.42
CA ASP A 20 -23.69 12.41 1.18
C ASP A 20 -24.87 12.16 0.22
N PRO A 21 -25.55 13.22 -0.28
CA PRO A 21 -26.76 13.05 -1.09
C PRO A 21 -26.49 12.36 -2.42
N VAL A 22 -25.29 12.50 -2.99
CA VAL A 22 -24.90 11.76 -4.21
C VAL A 22 -24.74 10.28 -3.88
N ILE A 23 -24.01 9.94 -2.81
CA ILE A 23 -23.85 8.55 -2.38
C ILE A 23 -25.20 7.91 -2.04
N ALA A 24 -26.10 8.68 -1.41
CA ALA A 24 -27.47 8.23 -1.15
C ALA A 24 -28.24 7.90 -2.44
N LEU A 25 -28.12 8.74 -3.48
CA LEU A 25 -28.73 8.47 -4.78
C LEU A 25 -28.15 7.20 -5.44
N LEU A 26 -26.82 7.06 -5.44
CA LEU A 26 -26.16 5.91 -6.05
C LEU A 26 -26.54 4.58 -5.35
N ALA A 27 -26.55 4.60 -4.01
CA ALA A 27 -27.01 3.45 -3.22
C ALA A 27 -28.50 3.12 -3.48
N LEU A 28 -29.36 4.14 -3.63
CA LEU A 28 -30.77 3.98 -3.97
C LEU A 28 -30.95 3.35 -5.35
N VAL A 29 -30.26 3.85 -6.35
CA VAL A 29 -30.31 3.30 -7.74
C VAL A 29 -29.90 1.83 -7.76
N GLN A 30 -28.80 1.46 -7.10
CA GLN A 30 -28.37 0.07 -7.03
C GLN A 30 -29.33 -0.82 -6.22
N SER A 31 -29.89 -0.28 -5.13
CA SER A 31 -30.85 -1.03 -4.31
C SER A 31 -32.15 -1.31 -5.02
N THR A 32 -32.67 -0.34 -5.80
CA THR A 32 -33.98 -0.43 -6.46
C THR A 32 -33.92 -0.95 -7.90
N GLY A 33 -32.78 -0.79 -8.57
CA GLY A 33 -32.63 -1.05 -10.01
C GLY A 33 -33.23 0.05 -10.90
N ASP A 34 -33.76 1.12 -10.31
CA ASP A 34 -34.39 2.21 -11.06
C ASP A 34 -33.36 3.25 -11.51
N VAL A 35 -32.76 3.01 -12.68
CA VAL A 35 -31.78 3.93 -13.30
C VAL A 35 -32.40 5.30 -13.68
N SER A 36 -33.74 5.40 -13.80
CA SER A 36 -34.41 6.68 -14.12
C SER A 36 -34.21 7.73 -13.01
N LEU A 37 -34.01 7.29 -11.77
CA LEU A 37 -33.71 8.17 -10.62
C LEU A 37 -32.39 8.93 -10.82
N LEU A 38 -31.40 8.32 -11.47
CA LEU A 38 -30.13 8.97 -11.76
C LEU A 38 -30.33 10.19 -12.68
N ARG A 39 -31.15 10.03 -13.71
CA ARG A 39 -31.50 11.12 -14.66
C ARG A 39 -32.39 12.19 -14.01
N LYS A 40 -33.29 11.77 -13.12
CA LYS A 40 -34.21 12.67 -12.42
C LYS A 40 -33.49 13.57 -11.43
N TYR A 41 -32.64 13.00 -10.59
CA TYR A 41 -32.06 13.69 -9.44
C TYR A 41 -30.59 14.06 -9.62
N GLY A 42 -29.83 13.34 -10.46
CA GLY A 42 -28.40 13.56 -10.64
C GLY A 42 -28.01 15.00 -10.99
N PRO A 43 -28.68 15.65 -11.99
CA PRO A 43 -28.34 17.02 -12.37
C PRO A 43 -28.47 18.05 -11.24
N ALA A 44 -29.41 17.85 -10.31
CA ALA A 44 -29.59 18.76 -9.17
C ALA A 44 -28.58 18.52 -8.03
N LEU A 45 -27.95 17.35 -8.00
CA LEU A 45 -26.96 16.95 -6.99
C LEU A 45 -25.51 17.07 -7.50
N GLU A 46 -25.30 17.38 -8.77
CA GLU A 46 -23.96 17.55 -9.34
C GLU A 46 -23.23 18.71 -8.64
N GLY A 47 -22.00 18.47 -8.18
CA GLY A 47 -21.21 19.45 -7.43
C GLY A 47 -21.56 19.56 -5.94
N THR A 48 -22.54 18.80 -5.42
CA THR A 48 -22.91 18.83 -3.99
C THR A 48 -22.24 17.72 -3.16
N GLN A 49 -21.31 16.97 -3.74
CA GLN A 49 -20.57 15.89 -3.05
C GLN A 49 -19.87 16.45 -1.80
N HIS A 50 -19.94 15.69 -0.71
CA HIS A 50 -19.15 16.01 0.46
C HIS A 50 -17.66 15.83 0.18
N GLN A 51 -16.85 16.75 0.65
CA GLN A 51 -15.39 16.58 0.58
C GLN A 51 -14.96 15.31 1.31
N VAL A 52 -14.01 14.59 0.71
CA VAL A 52 -13.36 13.45 1.34
C VAL A 52 -12.41 14.01 2.40
N LYS A 53 -12.67 13.75 3.68
CA LYS A 53 -11.86 14.27 4.80
C LYS A 53 -10.41 13.82 4.73
N GLU A 54 -10.18 12.60 4.24
CA GLU A 54 -8.88 11.99 4.04
C GLU A 54 -8.24 12.30 2.67
N ALA A 55 -8.74 13.29 1.95
CA ALA A 55 -8.14 13.69 0.67
C ALA A 55 -6.71 14.20 0.87
N PHE A 56 -5.79 13.67 0.09
CA PHE A 56 -4.37 14.06 0.10
C PHE A 56 -4.16 15.54 -0.28
N VAL A 57 -4.98 16.05 -1.18
CA VAL A 57 -5.08 17.47 -1.54
C VAL A 57 -6.54 17.77 -1.84
N ALA A 58 -7.12 18.76 -1.19
CA ALA A 58 -8.44 19.27 -1.54
C ALA A 58 -8.28 20.17 -2.77
N PHE A 59 -8.64 19.68 -3.94
CA PHE A 59 -8.49 20.43 -5.18
C PHE A 59 -9.63 21.42 -5.46
N ASP A 60 -10.83 21.19 -4.88
CA ASP A 60 -11.98 22.05 -5.09
C ASP A 60 -12.74 22.34 -3.79
N THR A 61 -13.17 23.60 -3.63
CA THR A 61 -14.13 23.95 -2.60
C THR A 61 -15.50 23.46 -3.05
N PRO A 62 -16.26 22.70 -2.24
CA PRO A 62 -17.61 22.31 -2.59
C PRO A 62 -18.45 23.55 -2.90
N LEU A 63 -19.30 23.44 -3.92
CA LEU A 63 -20.29 24.48 -4.18
C LEU A 63 -21.28 24.50 -3.02
N GLU A 64 -21.67 25.69 -2.57
CA GLU A 64 -22.77 25.85 -1.63
C GLU A 64 -24.04 25.28 -2.28
N PRO A 65 -24.71 24.28 -1.63
CA PRO A 65 -25.88 23.64 -2.22
C PRO A 65 -27.03 24.63 -2.36
N SER A 66 -27.66 24.67 -3.53
CA SER A 66 -28.85 25.49 -3.76
C SER A 66 -30.06 24.98 -2.94
N ALA A 67 -31.09 25.81 -2.76
CA ALA A 67 -32.33 25.39 -2.11
C ALA A 67 -32.97 24.19 -2.85
N ALA A 68 -32.90 24.16 -4.18
CA ALA A 68 -33.40 23.06 -5.00
C ALA A 68 -32.60 21.76 -4.76
N SER A 69 -31.26 21.87 -4.66
CA SER A 69 -30.40 20.71 -4.34
C SER A 69 -30.70 20.14 -2.95
N LEU A 70 -30.99 20.98 -1.97
CA LEU A 70 -31.35 20.56 -0.61
C LEU A 70 -32.71 19.86 -0.55
N GLU A 71 -33.68 20.29 -1.36
CA GLU A 71 -34.98 19.63 -1.49
C GLU A 71 -34.83 18.25 -2.13
N VAL A 72 -34.09 18.16 -3.24
CA VAL A 72 -33.78 16.89 -3.92
C VAL A 72 -33.01 15.95 -3.00
N ALA A 73 -32.04 16.44 -2.24
CA ALA A 73 -31.30 15.63 -1.28
C ALA A 73 -32.23 15.01 -0.22
N ARG A 74 -33.22 15.74 0.27
CA ARG A 74 -34.23 15.21 1.20
C ARG A 74 -35.08 14.13 0.55
N GLU A 75 -35.61 14.37 -0.66
CA GLU A 75 -36.43 13.40 -1.38
C GLU A 75 -35.65 12.10 -1.62
N VAL A 76 -34.38 12.18 -2.06
CA VAL A 76 -33.52 11.01 -2.29
C VAL A 76 -33.29 10.21 -1.01
N ARG A 77 -33.02 10.90 0.13
CA ARG A 77 -32.82 10.24 1.42
C ARG A 77 -34.11 9.57 1.92
N ASP A 78 -35.26 10.16 1.69
CA ASP A 78 -36.56 9.56 2.04
C ASP A 78 -36.82 8.30 1.22
N LEU A 79 -36.52 8.31 -0.08
CA LEU A 79 -36.62 7.13 -0.95
C LEU A 79 -35.62 6.04 -0.53
N LEU A 80 -34.37 6.41 -0.21
CA LEU A 80 -33.37 5.46 0.29
C LEU A 80 -33.82 4.83 1.61
N ARG A 81 -34.37 5.62 2.51
CA ARG A 81 -34.93 5.15 3.79
C ARG A 81 -36.03 4.11 3.57
N ALA A 82 -36.94 4.36 2.63
CA ALA A 82 -37.98 3.42 2.26
C ALA A 82 -37.39 2.12 1.65
N ALA A 83 -36.39 2.24 0.77
CA ALA A 83 -35.72 1.10 0.15
C ALA A 83 -35.01 0.23 1.23
N VAL A 84 -34.22 0.83 2.12
CA VAL A 84 -33.51 0.11 3.18
C VAL A 84 -34.49 -0.55 4.14
N ARG A 85 -35.55 0.14 4.57
CA ARG A 85 -36.61 -0.43 5.43
C ARG A 85 -37.35 -1.58 4.79
N SER A 86 -37.42 -1.65 3.46
CA SER A 86 -38.07 -2.76 2.76
C SER A 86 -37.39 -4.11 2.97
N GLY A 87 -36.11 -4.12 3.38
CA GLY A 87 -35.29 -5.33 3.55
C GLY A 87 -35.10 -6.17 2.28
N ARG A 88 -35.45 -5.63 1.11
CA ARG A 88 -35.29 -6.34 -0.17
C ARG A 88 -33.82 -6.41 -0.57
N PRO A 89 -33.36 -7.54 -1.12
CA PRO A 89 -32.03 -7.62 -1.70
C PRO A 89 -31.83 -6.56 -2.80
N PRO A 90 -30.62 -6.00 -2.92
CA PRO A 90 -30.30 -5.04 -3.98
C PRO A 90 -30.54 -5.64 -5.38
N VAL A 91 -31.09 -4.83 -6.28
CA VAL A 91 -31.40 -5.27 -7.65
C VAL A 91 -30.16 -5.24 -8.55
N LEU A 92 -29.34 -4.19 -8.44
CA LEU A 92 -28.11 -4.02 -9.22
C LEU A 92 -26.89 -4.33 -8.35
N ALA A 93 -26.65 -5.61 -8.09
CA ALA A 93 -25.43 -6.05 -7.36
C ALA A 93 -24.16 -5.81 -8.19
N THR A 94 -24.26 -5.85 -9.51
CA THR A 94 -23.18 -5.51 -10.45
C THR A 94 -23.65 -4.42 -11.40
N LEU A 95 -22.73 -3.52 -11.76
CA LEU A 95 -22.98 -2.45 -12.72
C LEU A 95 -22.30 -2.82 -14.06
N ASP A 96 -22.95 -2.55 -15.18
CA ASP A 96 -22.25 -2.53 -16.45
C ASP A 96 -21.33 -1.29 -16.53
N LYS A 97 -20.34 -1.33 -17.42
CA LYS A 97 -19.34 -0.24 -17.52
C LYS A 97 -19.94 1.13 -17.89
N PRO A 98 -20.90 1.24 -18.83
CA PRO A 98 -21.56 2.52 -19.13
C PRO A 98 -22.25 3.13 -17.92
N LEU A 99 -23.04 2.33 -17.19
CA LEU A 99 -23.74 2.80 -15.99
C LEU A 99 -22.77 3.14 -14.88
N PHE A 100 -21.75 2.31 -14.65
CA PHE A 100 -20.70 2.62 -13.67
C PHE A 100 -20.03 3.96 -13.99
N ARG A 101 -19.66 4.21 -15.24
CA ARG A 101 -19.05 5.48 -15.66
C ARG A 101 -19.93 6.68 -15.34
N GLU A 102 -21.23 6.61 -15.68
CA GLU A 102 -22.20 7.67 -15.39
C GLU A 102 -22.31 7.92 -13.87
N MET A 103 -22.46 6.87 -13.09
CA MET A 103 -22.57 6.94 -11.63
C MET A 103 -21.27 7.44 -10.98
N ALA A 104 -20.11 6.97 -11.44
CA ALA A 104 -18.81 7.38 -10.96
C ALA A 104 -18.52 8.86 -11.27
N ARG A 105 -18.89 9.36 -12.45
CA ARG A 105 -18.82 10.80 -12.78
C ARG A 105 -19.57 11.62 -11.75
N LEU A 106 -20.76 11.20 -11.38
CA LEU A 106 -21.57 11.90 -10.39
C LEU A 106 -20.93 11.78 -8.97
N ALA A 107 -20.42 10.60 -8.60
CA ALA A 107 -19.78 10.38 -7.30
C ALA A 107 -18.52 11.25 -7.10
N LEU A 108 -17.77 11.47 -8.17
CA LEU A 108 -16.49 12.16 -8.13
C LEU A 108 -16.59 13.65 -8.50
N GLY A 109 -17.68 14.06 -9.16
CA GLY A 109 -17.83 15.42 -9.69
C GLY A 109 -16.92 15.73 -10.88
N LEU A 110 -16.32 14.68 -11.49
CA LEU A 110 -15.41 14.84 -12.63
C LEU A 110 -15.49 13.63 -13.56
N GLU A 111 -15.14 13.85 -14.83
CA GLU A 111 -14.98 12.75 -15.80
C GLU A 111 -13.68 12.01 -15.56
N MET A 112 -13.76 10.69 -15.49
CA MET A 112 -12.58 9.85 -15.42
C MET A 112 -11.98 9.59 -16.81
N PRO A 113 -10.64 9.60 -16.96
CA PRO A 113 -10.01 9.11 -18.18
C PRO A 113 -10.44 7.67 -18.50
N GLU A 114 -10.65 7.34 -19.78
CA GLU A 114 -11.10 6.01 -20.20
C GLU A 114 -10.26 4.87 -19.62
N MET A 115 -8.93 5.05 -19.61
CA MET A 115 -8.00 4.08 -19.03
C MET A 115 -8.17 3.86 -17.52
N SER A 116 -8.83 4.76 -16.82
CA SER A 116 -9.00 4.67 -15.36
C SER A 116 -10.31 4.01 -14.95
N ILE A 117 -11.25 3.81 -15.86
CA ILE A 117 -12.59 3.28 -15.57
C ILE A 117 -12.50 1.85 -15.02
N ASP A 118 -11.78 0.97 -15.71
CA ASP A 118 -11.63 -0.43 -15.30
C ASP A 118 -10.85 -0.54 -13.96
N VAL A 119 -9.84 0.30 -13.78
CA VAL A 119 -9.06 0.39 -12.54
C VAL A 119 -9.95 0.82 -11.38
N ALA A 120 -10.75 1.87 -11.58
CA ALA A 120 -11.69 2.39 -10.60
C ALA A 120 -12.79 1.38 -10.26
N TYR A 121 -13.30 0.67 -11.25
CA TYR A 121 -14.31 -0.37 -11.07
C TYR A 121 -13.78 -1.52 -10.19
N GLN A 122 -12.59 -2.02 -10.50
CA GLN A 122 -11.96 -3.10 -9.73
C GLN A 122 -11.57 -2.62 -8.32
N HIS A 123 -10.73 -1.59 -8.23
CA HIS A 123 -10.19 -1.15 -6.94
C HIS A 123 -11.21 -0.40 -6.07
N GLY A 124 -12.31 0.07 -6.64
CA GLY A 124 -13.48 0.56 -5.91
C GLY A 124 -14.26 -0.54 -5.19
N GLY A 125 -14.03 -1.80 -5.56
CA GLY A 125 -14.72 -2.96 -4.95
C GLY A 125 -16.06 -3.28 -5.63
N PHE A 126 -16.25 -2.87 -6.90
CA PHE A 126 -17.47 -3.17 -7.67
C PHE A 126 -17.42 -4.52 -8.38
N THR A 127 -16.28 -5.19 -8.37
CA THR A 127 -16.12 -6.56 -8.84
C THR A 127 -15.12 -7.32 -8.00
N THR A 128 -15.36 -8.58 -7.76
CA THR A 128 -14.42 -9.53 -7.15
C THR A 128 -13.79 -10.45 -8.20
N ASP A 129 -14.38 -10.56 -9.38
CA ASP A 129 -13.84 -11.32 -10.51
C ASP A 129 -12.96 -10.41 -11.37
N THR A 130 -11.66 -10.62 -11.28
CA THR A 130 -10.64 -9.83 -11.98
C THR A 130 -10.05 -10.56 -13.17
N ARG A 131 -10.50 -11.78 -13.48
CA ARG A 131 -9.96 -12.60 -14.58
C ARG A 131 -10.16 -11.92 -15.93
N VAL A 132 -9.14 -12.01 -16.77
CA VAL A 132 -9.20 -11.50 -18.15
C VAL A 132 -9.81 -12.54 -19.08
N ARG A 133 -9.49 -13.81 -18.83
CA ARG A 133 -9.96 -14.93 -19.66
C ARG A 133 -10.68 -15.97 -18.82
N LYS A 134 -11.67 -16.62 -19.40
CA LYS A 134 -12.26 -17.80 -18.81
C LYS A 134 -11.23 -18.92 -18.84
N PRO A 135 -10.92 -19.57 -17.70
CA PRO A 135 -10.02 -20.72 -17.67
C PRO A 135 -10.48 -21.82 -18.65
N LYS A 136 -9.55 -22.36 -19.42
CA LYS A 136 -9.81 -23.52 -20.28
C LYS A 136 -9.74 -24.84 -19.49
N ARG A 137 -8.96 -24.84 -18.41
CA ARG A 137 -8.71 -26.01 -17.57
C ARG A 137 -8.65 -25.60 -16.09
N LEU A 138 -9.05 -26.51 -15.22
CA LEU A 138 -8.76 -26.39 -13.78
C LEU A 138 -7.28 -26.75 -13.52
N PRO A 139 -6.66 -26.15 -12.50
CA PRO A 139 -5.33 -26.54 -12.08
C PRO A 139 -5.27 -28.05 -11.75
N PRO A 140 -4.27 -28.80 -12.25
CA PRO A 140 -4.09 -30.20 -11.89
C PRO A 140 -3.79 -30.34 -10.39
N ALA A 141 -4.21 -31.46 -9.80
CA ALA A 141 -4.00 -31.71 -8.36
C ALA A 141 -2.51 -31.78 -7.94
N ASP A 142 -1.62 -32.05 -8.90
CA ASP A 142 -0.17 -32.04 -8.70
C ASP A 142 0.48 -30.66 -8.92
N PHE A 143 -0.31 -29.64 -9.27
CA PHE A 143 0.20 -28.29 -9.46
C PHE A 143 0.07 -27.50 -8.15
N LYS A 144 1.13 -27.50 -7.38
CA LYS A 144 1.22 -26.78 -6.11
C LYS A 144 1.97 -25.44 -6.27
N VAL A 145 1.46 -24.40 -5.64
CA VAL A 145 2.10 -23.08 -5.55
C VAL A 145 2.63 -22.85 -4.14
N LEU A 146 3.90 -22.52 -4.01
CA LEU A 146 4.48 -22.10 -2.74
C LEU A 146 4.45 -20.58 -2.64
N VAL A 147 4.02 -20.07 -1.48
CA VAL A 147 4.00 -18.62 -1.17
C VAL A 147 4.87 -18.39 0.06
N VAL A 148 5.86 -17.53 -0.02
CA VAL A 148 6.71 -17.17 1.13
C VAL A 148 6.31 -15.82 1.69
N GLY A 149 5.85 -15.83 2.94
CA GLY A 149 5.35 -14.67 3.69
C GLY A 149 3.82 -14.62 3.78
N ALA A 150 3.30 -14.37 4.99
CA ALA A 150 1.89 -14.19 5.30
C ALA A 150 1.55 -12.74 5.72
N GLY A 151 2.27 -11.76 5.18
CA GLY A 151 1.90 -10.36 5.22
C GLY A 151 0.77 -10.06 4.23
N MET A 152 0.44 -8.77 4.04
CA MET A 152 -0.62 -8.30 3.15
C MET A 152 -0.56 -8.92 1.75
N MET A 153 0.62 -8.97 1.12
CA MET A 153 0.79 -9.53 -0.24
C MET A 153 0.58 -11.05 -0.27
N GLY A 154 1.07 -11.77 0.74
CA GLY A 154 0.92 -13.22 0.82
C GLY A 154 -0.52 -13.65 1.11
N ILE A 155 -1.23 -12.93 1.98
CA ILE A 155 -2.66 -13.15 2.25
C ILE A 155 -3.47 -12.93 0.95
N ASN A 156 -3.21 -11.85 0.22
CA ASN A 156 -3.87 -11.59 -1.06
C ASN A 156 -3.59 -12.72 -2.07
N ALA A 157 -2.33 -13.14 -2.20
CA ALA A 157 -1.96 -14.26 -3.07
C ALA A 157 -2.71 -15.55 -2.69
N ALA A 158 -2.78 -15.87 -1.40
CA ALA A 158 -3.48 -17.05 -0.89
C ALA A 158 -4.99 -17.02 -1.22
N VAL A 159 -5.66 -15.88 -0.99
CA VAL A 159 -7.09 -15.70 -1.35
C VAL A 159 -7.30 -15.93 -2.84
N LYS A 160 -6.48 -15.32 -3.69
CA LYS A 160 -6.65 -15.41 -5.15
C LYS A 160 -6.28 -16.78 -5.72
N LEU A 161 -5.26 -17.44 -5.16
CA LEU A 161 -4.93 -18.83 -5.49
C LEU A 161 -6.09 -19.77 -5.13
N GLN A 162 -6.68 -19.61 -3.95
CA GLN A 162 -7.86 -20.37 -3.53
C GLN A 162 -9.05 -20.15 -4.47
N GLN A 163 -9.35 -18.90 -4.82
CA GLN A 163 -10.43 -18.54 -5.75
C GLN A 163 -10.19 -19.08 -7.16
N ALA A 164 -8.92 -19.19 -7.59
CA ALA A 164 -8.54 -19.76 -8.87
C ALA A 164 -8.44 -21.30 -8.86
N GLY A 165 -8.62 -21.95 -7.71
CA GLY A 165 -8.62 -23.40 -7.56
C GLY A 165 -7.22 -24.05 -7.54
N PHE A 166 -6.16 -23.27 -7.33
CA PHE A 166 -4.80 -23.84 -7.17
C PHE A 166 -4.61 -24.46 -5.78
N ASP A 167 -3.90 -25.60 -5.72
CA ASP A 167 -3.33 -26.05 -4.45
C ASP A 167 -2.13 -25.17 -4.11
N PHE A 168 -2.05 -24.74 -2.84
CA PHE A 168 -0.97 -23.86 -2.39
C PHE A 168 -0.62 -24.09 -0.92
N GLN A 169 0.60 -23.66 -0.57
CA GLN A 169 1.10 -23.61 0.80
C GLN A 169 1.76 -22.28 1.03
N VAL A 170 1.39 -21.59 2.10
CA VAL A 170 2.06 -20.37 2.58
C VAL A 170 3.08 -20.77 3.66
N ILE A 171 4.28 -20.19 3.61
CA ILE A 171 5.37 -20.41 4.56
C ILE A 171 5.65 -19.07 5.25
N GLU A 172 5.46 -19.02 6.57
CA GLU A 172 5.62 -17.78 7.36
C GLU A 172 6.62 -18.00 8.51
N LYS A 173 7.55 -17.06 8.65
CA LYS A 173 8.58 -17.10 9.71
C LYS A 173 8.02 -16.82 11.12
N LEU A 174 6.96 -16.01 11.19
CA LEU A 174 6.31 -15.60 12.43
C LEU A 174 5.28 -16.64 12.87
N ASP A 175 4.78 -16.51 14.08
CA ASP A 175 3.73 -17.34 14.68
C ASP A 175 2.31 -16.90 14.27
N ALA A 176 2.17 -15.76 13.59
CA ALA A 176 0.90 -15.22 13.14
C ALA A 176 1.03 -14.52 11.77
N VAL A 177 -0.10 -14.18 11.17
CA VAL A 177 -0.18 -13.37 9.94
C VAL A 177 0.01 -11.90 10.24
N GLY A 178 0.35 -11.09 9.22
CA GLY A 178 0.40 -9.65 9.35
C GLY A 178 1.68 -9.01 8.80
N GLY A 179 2.81 -9.77 8.75
CA GLY A 179 4.08 -9.25 8.28
C GLY A 179 4.51 -7.98 9.03
N ASN A 180 4.77 -6.88 8.32
CA ASN A 180 5.20 -5.61 8.94
C ASN A 180 4.22 -5.08 10.00
N TRP A 181 2.94 -5.36 9.91
CA TRP A 181 1.93 -4.88 10.87
C TRP A 181 1.91 -5.71 12.16
N LEU A 182 2.47 -6.93 12.13
CA LEU A 182 2.76 -7.75 13.30
C LEU A 182 4.12 -7.38 13.92
N GLU A 183 5.14 -7.16 13.07
CA GLU A 183 6.51 -6.90 13.54
C GLU A 183 6.72 -5.46 14.05
N ASN A 184 6.07 -4.46 13.44
CA ASN A 184 6.25 -3.05 13.80
C ASN A 184 5.31 -2.65 14.94
N THR A 185 5.77 -2.84 16.16
CA THR A 185 5.02 -2.54 17.40
C THR A 185 5.47 -1.26 18.09
N TYR A 186 6.26 -0.42 17.42
CA TYR A 186 6.71 0.83 18.00
C TYR A 186 5.55 1.79 18.33
N PRO A 187 5.65 2.63 19.38
CA PRO A 187 4.61 3.56 19.75
C PRO A 187 4.25 4.52 18.62
N GLY A 188 2.95 4.66 18.34
CA GLY A 188 2.45 5.51 17.28
C GLY A 188 2.43 4.87 15.88
N ALA A 189 2.76 3.57 15.75
CA ALA A 189 2.70 2.87 14.47
C ALA A 189 1.30 2.97 13.85
N ALA A 190 1.21 3.59 12.68
CA ALA A 190 -0.04 3.84 11.97
C ALA A 190 0.18 3.85 10.45
N VAL A 191 -0.88 3.61 9.71
CA VAL A 191 -0.89 3.73 8.25
C VAL A 191 -0.91 5.20 7.86
N ASP A 192 -0.11 5.59 6.87
CA ASP A 192 -0.08 6.93 6.26
C ASP A 192 -0.85 6.99 4.94
N THR A 193 -1.84 6.13 4.80
CA THR A 193 -2.72 6.03 3.63
C THR A 193 -4.16 5.88 4.14
N PRO A 194 -5.15 6.50 3.50
CA PRO A 194 -6.54 6.39 3.95
C PRO A 194 -7.00 4.95 4.11
N SER A 195 -7.67 4.66 5.22
CA SER A 195 -8.12 3.32 5.62
C SER A 195 -8.95 2.62 4.55
N ARG A 196 -9.84 3.37 3.88
CA ARG A 196 -10.72 2.86 2.84
C ARG A 196 -9.97 2.31 1.64
N VAL A 197 -8.83 2.88 1.29
CA VAL A 197 -8.03 2.42 0.14
C VAL A 197 -6.85 1.54 0.54
N TYR A 198 -6.39 1.60 1.80
CA TYR A 198 -5.38 0.69 2.32
C TYR A 198 -6.02 -0.61 2.84
N SER A 199 -6.81 -1.25 2.00
CA SER A 199 -7.51 -2.51 2.23
C SER A 199 -7.74 -3.20 0.89
N PHE A 200 -8.06 -4.48 0.89
CA PHE A 200 -8.34 -5.22 -0.35
C PHE A 200 -9.66 -4.76 -0.96
N SER A 201 -9.68 -4.63 -2.30
CA SER A 201 -10.88 -4.24 -3.03
C SER A 201 -11.98 -5.31 -2.98
N PHE A 202 -11.59 -6.57 -2.87
CA PHE A 202 -12.50 -7.71 -2.75
C PHE A 202 -12.99 -7.95 -1.31
N GLU A 203 -12.42 -7.24 -0.32
CA GLU A 203 -12.78 -7.31 1.08
C GLU A 203 -12.69 -5.91 1.72
N PRO A 204 -13.51 -4.93 1.25
CA PRO A 204 -13.52 -3.60 1.82
C PRO A 204 -14.01 -3.67 3.28
N ASN A 205 -13.34 -2.93 4.17
CA ASN A 205 -13.74 -2.86 5.57
C ASN A 205 -14.63 -1.63 5.81
N ALA A 206 -15.87 -1.86 6.22
CA ALA A 206 -16.82 -0.81 6.56
C ALA A 206 -16.61 -0.25 7.97
N SER A 207 -15.92 -1.00 8.85
CA SER A 207 -15.88 -0.75 10.31
C SER A 207 -14.60 -0.02 10.76
N TRP A 208 -13.89 0.67 9.86
CA TRP A 208 -12.74 1.46 10.27
C TRP A 208 -13.11 2.50 11.31
N THR A 209 -12.33 2.57 12.41
CA THR A 209 -12.56 3.54 13.48
C THR A 209 -11.90 4.88 13.21
N LYS A 210 -10.87 4.91 12.34
CA LYS A 210 -10.12 6.11 11.97
C LYS A 210 -9.94 6.21 10.46
N TYR A 211 -9.82 7.45 9.96
CA TYR A 211 -9.50 7.70 8.55
C TYR A 211 -8.10 7.18 8.18
N TYR A 212 -7.17 7.14 9.15
CA TYR A 212 -5.83 6.55 9.04
C TYR A 212 -5.68 5.54 10.19
N PRO A 213 -5.76 4.23 9.91
CA PRO A 213 -5.84 3.23 10.99
C PRO A 213 -4.49 3.07 11.69
N VAL A 214 -4.55 2.82 12.98
CA VAL A 214 -3.37 2.41 13.75
C VAL A 214 -2.95 0.98 13.40
N GLY A 215 -1.67 0.65 13.63
CA GLY A 215 -1.13 -0.66 13.30
C GLY A 215 -1.96 -1.85 13.78
N PRO A 216 -2.36 -1.89 15.05
CA PRO A 216 -3.20 -2.98 15.58
C PRO A 216 -4.57 -3.13 14.88
N GLU A 217 -5.21 -2.02 14.48
CA GLU A 217 -6.49 -2.08 13.76
C GLU A 217 -6.33 -2.67 12.35
N PHE A 218 -5.22 -2.31 11.67
CA PHE A 218 -4.92 -2.89 10.38
C PHE A 218 -4.51 -4.37 10.49
N LEU A 219 -3.75 -4.74 11.50
CA LEU A 219 -3.42 -6.15 11.79
C LEU A 219 -4.70 -6.97 11.99
N ALA A 220 -5.62 -6.49 12.83
CA ALA A 220 -6.90 -7.15 13.06
C ALA A 220 -7.73 -7.29 11.76
N TYR A 221 -7.63 -6.34 10.83
CA TYR A 221 -8.24 -6.47 9.50
C TYR A 221 -7.62 -7.64 8.70
N LEU A 222 -6.29 -7.77 8.67
CA LEU A 222 -5.61 -8.88 7.98
C LEU A 222 -5.96 -10.25 8.60
N GLU A 223 -6.06 -10.32 9.92
CA GLU A 223 -6.48 -11.52 10.64
C GLU A 223 -7.92 -11.91 10.26
N ARG A 224 -8.86 -10.95 10.26
CA ARG A 224 -10.25 -11.21 9.83
C ARG A 224 -10.35 -11.72 8.39
N VAL A 225 -9.57 -11.13 7.47
CA VAL A 225 -9.50 -11.63 6.08
C VAL A 225 -8.98 -13.06 6.05
N THR A 226 -7.90 -13.35 6.78
CA THR A 226 -7.34 -14.70 6.86
C THR A 226 -8.34 -15.73 7.37
N ASP A 227 -9.09 -15.38 8.42
CA ASP A 227 -10.10 -16.25 9.03
C ASP A 227 -11.33 -16.43 8.13
N ARG A 228 -11.82 -15.33 7.53
CA ARG A 228 -12.98 -15.35 6.62
C ARG A 228 -12.73 -16.30 5.44
N TYR A 229 -11.54 -16.26 4.85
CA TYR A 229 -11.15 -17.14 3.75
C TYR A 229 -10.57 -18.49 4.21
N LYS A 230 -10.57 -18.79 5.53
CA LYS A 230 -10.07 -20.03 6.12
C LYS A 230 -8.64 -20.40 5.69
N LEU A 231 -7.77 -19.39 5.64
CA LEU A 231 -6.41 -19.57 5.13
C LEU A 231 -5.45 -20.20 6.13
N ARG A 232 -5.74 -20.17 7.45
CA ARG A 232 -4.80 -20.63 8.50
C ARG A 232 -4.33 -22.07 8.29
N GLU A 233 -5.20 -22.95 7.79
CA GLU A 233 -4.87 -24.35 7.50
C GLU A 233 -3.88 -24.52 6.33
N ARG A 234 -3.69 -23.47 5.53
CA ARG A 234 -2.77 -23.39 4.41
C ARG A 234 -1.48 -22.65 4.73
N ILE A 235 -1.30 -22.20 5.98
CA ILE A 235 -0.11 -21.47 6.42
C ILE A 235 0.70 -22.32 7.37
N THR A 236 1.99 -22.50 7.08
CA THR A 236 2.96 -23.11 7.98
C THR A 236 3.72 -22.00 8.68
N PHE A 237 3.37 -21.76 9.94
CA PHE A 237 3.99 -20.75 10.81
C PHE A 237 5.32 -21.22 11.37
N ASN A 238 6.06 -20.32 12.05
CA ASN A 238 7.36 -20.59 12.70
C ASN A 238 8.37 -21.25 11.75
N THR A 239 8.29 -20.88 10.46
CA THR A 239 9.05 -21.52 9.40
C THR A 239 9.84 -20.50 8.61
N THR A 240 11.13 -20.42 8.90
CA THR A 240 12.05 -19.46 8.26
C THR A 240 12.66 -20.09 7.00
N VAL A 241 12.35 -19.49 5.85
CA VAL A 241 12.96 -19.87 4.57
C VAL A 241 14.43 -19.42 4.55
N GLU A 242 15.33 -20.34 4.23
CA GLU A 242 16.76 -20.08 4.04
C GLU A 242 17.12 -19.90 2.58
N GLY A 243 16.44 -20.61 1.67
CA GLY A 243 16.68 -20.53 0.24
C GLY A 243 15.71 -21.36 -0.58
N ALA A 244 15.85 -21.25 -1.90
CA ALA A 244 15.05 -22.01 -2.85
C ALA A 244 15.89 -22.39 -4.08
N GLN A 245 15.65 -23.54 -4.65
CA GLN A 245 16.34 -24.02 -5.83
C GLN A 245 15.37 -24.56 -6.88
N TRP A 246 15.53 -24.12 -8.11
CA TRP A 246 14.85 -24.69 -9.26
C TRP A 246 15.42 -26.06 -9.64
N ASP A 247 14.56 -27.06 -9.76
CA ASP A 247 14.88 -28.40 -10.25
C ASP A 247 14.56 -28.48 -11.74
N GLU A 248 15.61 -28.50 -12.57
CA GLU A 248 15.48 -28.47 -14.04
C GLU A 248 14.79 -29.73 -14.60
N GLU A 249 14.97 -30.88 -13.98
CA GLU A 249 14.41 -32.14 -14.46
C GLU A 249 12.93 -32.26 -14.10
N ARG A 250 12.61 -31.93 -12.84
CA ARG A 250 11.24 -32.06 -12.30
C ARG A 250 10.38 -30.82 -12.57
N LYS A 251 10.98 -29.72 -13.04
CA LYS A 251 10.31 -28.43 -13.29
C LYS A 251 9.52 -27.93 -12.08
N LEU A 252 10.19 -27.90 -10.93
CA LEU A 252 9.62 -27.42 -9.66
C LEU A 252 10.67 -26.71 -8.80
N TRP A 253 10.16 -25.94 -7.85
CA TRP A 253 10.96 -25.29 -6.82
C TRP A 253 11.05 -26.18 -5.57
N LYS A 254 12.28 -26.29 -5.01
CA LYS A 254 12.56 -26.82 -3.68
C LYS A 254 12.90 -25.67 -2.76
N VAL A 255 12.04 -25.41 -1.77
CA VAL A 255 12.23 -24.35 -0.76
C VAL A 255 12.74 -24.99 0.52
N ASN A 256 13.97 -24.63 0.90
CA ASN A 256 14.61 -25.08 2.13
C ASN A 256 14.27 -24.12 3.26
N ALA A 257 13.83 -24.63 4.39
CA ALA A 257 13.42 -23.83 5.54
C ALA A 257 13.78 -24.51 6.87
N LEU A 258 13.72 -23.71 7.93
CA LEU A 258 13.80 -24.17 9.31
C LEU A 258 12.42 -24.00 9.95
N GLN A 259 11.79 -25.10 10.34
CA GLN A 259 10.53 -25.12 11.10
C GLN A 259 10.84 -25.53 12.53
N ASP A 260 10.61 -24.64 13.48
CA ASP A 260 10.96 -24.85 14.89
C ASP A 260 12.42 -25.36 15.07
N GLY A 261 13.34 -24.82 14.23
CA GLY A 261 14.76 -25.19 14.22
C GLY A 261 15.10 -26.47 13.44
N ASN A 262 14.12 -27.21 12.92
CA ASN A 262 14.33 -28.42 12.13
C ASN A 262 14.32 -28.12 10.63
N LYS A 263 15.23 -28.73 9.89
CA LYS A 263 15.27 -28.60 8.43
C LYS A 263 14.08 -29.27 7.78
N VAL A 264 13.37 -28.52 6.95
CA VAL A 264 12.23 -28.99 6.15
C VAL A 264 12.39 -28.52 4.70
N VAL A 265 11.78 -29.25 3.77
CA VAL A 265 11.78 -28.90 2.34
C VAL A 265 10.35 -28.92 1.85
N PHE A 266 9.96 -27.85 1.17
CA PHE A 266 8.69 -27.75 0.47
C PHE A 266 8.93 -27.82 -1.02
N GLU A 267 8.05 -28.51 -1.77
CA GLU A 267 8.14 -28.62 -3.23
C GLU A 267 6.87 -28.06 -3.88
N GLY A 268 7.03 -27.34 -4.99
CA GLY A 268 5.91 -26.79 -5.76
C GLY A 268 6.32 -26.35 -7.17
N GLN A 269 5.36 -26.39 -8.10
CA GLN A 269 5.59 -26.04 -9.51
C GLN A 269 5.82 -24.55 -9.72
N ALA A 270 5.35 -23.72 -8.79
CA ALA A 270 5.57 -22.27 -8.81
C ALA A 270 5.93 -21.75 -7.42
N LEU A 271 6.69 -20.66 -7.39
CA LEU A 271 7.12 -19.99 -6.16
C LEU A 271 6.76 -18.50 -6.23
N ILE A 272 5.97 -18.02 -5.27
CA ILE A 272 5.65 -16.61 -5.06
C ILE A 272 6.38 -16.12 -3.81
N MET A 273 7.31 -15.19 -3.99
CA MET A 273 7.98 -14.51 -2.88
C MET A 273 7.18 -13.26 -2.50
N ALA A 274 6.54 -13.28 -1.34
CA ALA A 274 5.72 -12.19 -0.79
C ALA A 274 6.32 -11.61 0.50
N VAL A 275 7.64 -11.55 0.57
CA VAL A 275 8.41 -11.19 1.78
C VAL A 275 8.45 -9.69 2.09
N GLY A 276 7.93 -8.86 1.19
CA GLY A 276 7.91 -7.39 1.33
C GLY A 276 9.31 -6.75 1.22
N PRO A 277 9.40 -5.45 0.91
CA PRO A 277 10.67 -4.73 0.83
C PRO A 277 11.24 -4.30 2.19
N ASN A 278 10.37 -4.14 3.21
CA ASN A 278 10.71 -3.58 4.52
C ASN A 278 10.79 -4.70 5.57
N ASN A 279 11.69 -5.66 5.38
CA ASN A 279 11.79 -6.84 6.25
C ASN A 279 13.14 -6.96 6.98
N ALA A 280 14.07 -6.05 6.76
CA ALA A 280 15.38 -6.07 7.40
C ALA A 280 15.76 -4.68 7.91
N PRO A 281 15.84 -4.47 9.24
CA PRO A 281 16.25 -3.20 9.85
C PRO A 281 17.60 -2.72 9.33
N ASN A 282 17.73 -1.43 9.07
CA ASN A 282 18.99 -0.84 8.64
C ASN A 282 19.69 -0.16 9.82
N TYR A 283 20.43 -0.92 10.59
CA TYR A 283 21.32 -0.33 11.62
C TYR A 283 22.40 0.48 10.94
N PRO A 284 22.68 1.71 11.41
CA PRO A 284 23.73 2.54 10.84
C PRO A 284 25.11 1.93 11.15
N ASP A 285 25.99 1.98 10.14
CA ASP A 285 27.41 1.62 10.32
C ASP A 285 28.15 2.83 10.90
N VAL A 286 28.15 2.93 12.22
CA VAL A 286 28.80 4.03 12.97
C VAL A 286 29.76 3.47 14.01
N ALA A 287 30.84 4.19 14.25
CA ALA A 287 31.87 3.75 15.18
C ALA A 287 31.32 3.62 16.62
N HIS A 288 31.68 2.53 17.27
CA HIS A 288 31.40 2.29 18.69
C HIS A 288 29.90 2.25 19.08
N LEU A 289 29.00 1.92 18.17
CA LEU A 289 27.58 1.74 18.48
C LEU A 289 27.37 0.64 19.53
N ASP A 290 28.20 -0.39 19.51
CA ASP A 290 28.22 -1.53 20.42
C ASP A 290 28.79 -1.20 21.82
N THR A 291 29.43 -0.05 21.98
CA THR A 291 29.97 0.41 23.28
C THR A 291 29.03 1.33 24.05
N PHE A 292 27.93 1.74 23.42
CA PHE A 292 26.91 2.53 24.11
C PHE A 292 26.28 1.70 25.24
N ALA A 293 26.33 2.21 26.47
CA ALA A 293 25.93 1.47 27.68
C ALA A 293 24.39 1.39 27.83
N GLY A 294 23.65 2.31 27.26
CA GLY A 294 22.19 2.32 27.29
C GLY A 294 21.54 1.42 26.22
N PRO A 295 20.24 1.22 26.28
CA PRO A 295 19.50 0.50 25.23
C PRO A 295 19.62 1.19 23.87
N VAL A 296 19.86 0.38 22.81
CA VAL A 296 19.79 0.79 21.41
C VAL A 296 18.63 0.05 20.75
N ILE A 297 17.57 0.78 20.39
CA ILE A 297 16.32 0.19 19.88
C ILE A 297 16.09 0.68 18.46
N HIS A 298 15.92 -0.25 17.52
CA HIS A 298 15.47 0.09 16.16
C HIS A 298 13.94 0.07 16.09
N SER A 299 13.31 1.04 15.41
CA SER A 299 11.84 1.10 15.28
C SER A 299 11.21 -0.20 14.73
N ALA A 300 11.91 -0.91 13.85
CA ALA A 300 11.48 -2.20 13.32
C ALA A 300 11.79 -3.42 14.24
N ALA A 301 12.37 -3.19 15.41
CA ALA A 301 12.67 -4.21 16.40
C ALA A 301 12.51 -3.60 17.79
N TRP A 302 11.28 -3.13 18.06
CA TRP A 302 10.97 -2.39 19.27
C TRP A 302 11.01 -3.29 20.49
N ASP A 303 11.75 -2.84 21.52
CA ASP A 303 11.84 -3.54 22.81
C ASP A 303 10.92 -2.86 23.84
N HIS A 304 9.77 -3.49 24.10
CA HIS A 304 8.78 -3.02 25.06
C HIS A 304 9.22 -3.17 26.53
N SER A 305 10.32 -3.85 26.81
CA SER A 305 10.84 -3.98 28.18
C SER A 305 11.60 -2.74 28.65
N VAL A 306 11.97 -1.85 27.73
CA VAL A 306 12.70 -0.62 28.04
C VAL A 306 11.71 0.48 28.42
N ASP A 307 11.82 0.93 29.68
CA ASP A 307 11.05 2.06 30.17
C ASP A 307 11.68 3.38 29.70
N LEU A 308 10.89 4.22 29.05
CA LEU A 308 11.30 5.53 28.54
C LEU A 308 10.89 6.69 29.47
N GLU A 309 10.11 6.44 30.55
CA GLU A 309 9.59 7.50 31.42
C GLU A 309 10.70 8.30 32.05
N GLY A 310 10.67 9.62 31.87
CA GLY A 310 11.64 10.54 32.41
C GLY A 310 13.07 10.45 31.85
N LYS A 311 13.34 9.58 30.87
CA LYS A 311 14.66 9.36 30.26
C LYS A 311 15.04 10.48 29.30
N LYS A 312 16.35 10.66 29.12
CA LYS A 312 16.93 11.40 28.00
C LYS A 312 17.03 10.47 26.79
N VAL A 313 16.25 10.74 25.77
CA VAL A 313 16.15 9.91 24.58
C VAL A 313 16.70 10.64 23.36
N VAL A 314 17.59 10.00 22.62
CA VAL A 314 17.99 10.45 21.29
C VAL A 314 17.29 9.59 20.25
N LEU A 315 16.58 10.23 19.32
CA LEU A 315 15.92 9.59 18.18
C LEU A 315 16.63 9.97 16.88
N VAL A 316 17.16 8.98 16.16
CA VAL A 316 17.86 9.19 14.89
C VAL A 316 16.93 8.88 13.72
N GLY A 317 16.61 9.91 12.93
CA GLY A 317 15.80 9.82 11.73
C GLY A 317 14.41 10.45 11.87
N THR A 318 14.00 11.17 10.83
CA THR A 318 12.73 11.89 10.71
C THR A 318 11.90 11.40 9.52
N GLY A 319 12.03 10.12 9.13
CA GLY A 319 11.10 9.46 8.23
C GLY A 319 9.76 9.14 8.93
N CYS A 320 8.82 8.50 8.22
CA CYS A 320 7.48 8.22 8.76
C CYS A 320 7.51 7.59 10.15
N SER A 321 8.31 6.53 10.37
CA SER A 321 8.42 5.91 11.70
C SER A 321 9.01 6.84 12.75
N GLY A 322 10.04 7.64 12.40
CA GLY A 322 10.67 8.56 13.34
C GLY A 322 9.71 9.65 13.81
N VAL A 323 8.91 10.20 12.91
CA VAL A 323 7.88 11.20 13.25
C VAL A 323 6.79 10.59 14.14
N GLN A 324 6.33 9.39 13.82
CA GLN A 324 5.33 8.69 14.63
C GLN A 324 5.83 8.36 16.03
N VAL A 325 7.05 7.86 16.15
CA VAL A 325 7.70 7.58 17.45
C VAL A 325 7.85 8.88 18.24
N ALA A 326 8.39 9.95 17.64
CA ALA A 326 8.57 11.23 18.31
C ALA A 326 7.26 11.74 18.93
N ASN A 327 6.18 11.70 18.16
CA ASN A 327 4.86 12.15 18.62
C ASN A 327 4.34 11.30 19.80
N ALA A 328 4.54 9.99 19.72
CA ALA A 328 4.00 9.05 20.72
C ALA A 328 4.73 9.09 22.06
N ILE A 329 6.04 9.38 22.07
CA ILE A 329 6.86 9.32 23.29
C ILE A 329 7.14 10.69 23.93
N ALA A 330 6.89 11.79 23.22
CA ALA A 330 7.29 13.13 23.65
C ALA A 330 6.75 13.54 25.03
N ASP A 331 5.57 13.07 25.42
CA ASP A 331 4.96 13.36 26.73
C ASP A 331 5.43 12.41 27.85
N THR A 332 6.11 11.32 27.49
CA THR A 332 6.59 10.32 28.45
C THR A 332 8.05 10.55 28.83
N VAL A 333 8.88 10.95 27.86
CA VAL A 333 10.32 11.11 28.08
C VAL A 333 10.66 12.41 28.79
N GLY A 334 11.75 12.42 29.56
CA GLY A 334 12.24 13.65 30.21
C GLY A 334 12.82 14.64 29.23
N GLU A 335 13.57 14.16 28.24
CA GLU A 335 14.13 14.95 27.14
C GLU A 335 14.17 14.13 25.88
N LEU A 336 13.75 14.72 24.73
CA LEU A 336 13.81 14.10 23.41
C LEU A 336 14.68 14.96 22.48
N VAL A 337 15.81 14.40 22.04
CA VAL A 337 16.63 15.04 21.00
C VAL A 337 16.49 14.27 19.71
N ILE A 338 15.96 14.92 18.66
CA ILE A 338 15.75 14.33 17.36
C ILE A 338 16.93 14.70 16.45
N ILE A 339 17.62 13.71 15.90
CA ILE A 339 18.70 13.90 14.93
C ILE A 339 18.13 13.76 13.53
N GLN A 340 18.18 14.85 12.78
CA GLN A 340 17.71 14.95 11.41
C GLN A 340 18.90 15.18 10.46
N ARG A 341 19.16 14.23 9.57
CA ARG A 341 20.20 14.40 8.53
C ARG A 341 19.78 15.38 7.45
N GLN A 342 18.54 15.27 7.01
CA GLN A 342 17.91 16.13 6.01
C GLN A 342 16.43 16.31 6.38
N PRO A 343 15.85 17.50 6.23
CA PRO A 343 14.44 17.72 6.50
C PRO A 343 13.56 16.98 5.52
N GLU A 344 12.31 16.75 5.92
CA GLU A 344 11.27 16.12 5.11
C GLU A 344 10.23 17.16 4.66
N HIS A 345 9.63 16.97 3.50
CA HIS A 345 8.39 17.68 3.16
C HIS A 345 7.27 17.08 3.99
N ILE A 346 6.61 17.91 4.80
CA ILE A 346 5.48 17.51 5.63
C ILE A 346 4.21 18.12 5.04
N ILE A 347 3.31 17.24 4.62
CA ILE A 347 2.04 17.60 4.01
C ILE A 347 0.99 17.70 5.12
N PRO A 348 0.21 18.78 5.18
CA PRO A 348 -0.88 18.90 6.14
C PRO A 348 -1.85 17.71 6.04
N ASN A 349 -2.19 17.11 7.16
CA ASN A 349 -3.17 16.05 7.24
C ASN A 349 -4.12 16.28 8.43
N PRO A 350 -5.13 17.13 8.29
CA PRO A 350 -6.03 17.45 9.38
C PRO A 350 -6.83 16.26 9.90
N ALA A 351 -7.03 15.26 9.06
CA ALA A 351 -7.75 14.04 9.44
C ALA A 351 -6.87 12.92 10.06
N ALA A 352 -5.58 13.18 10.30
CA ALA A 352 -4.63 12.14 10.76
C ALA A 352 -5.09 11.39 12.02
N HIS A 353 -5.74 12.08 12.93
CA HIS A 353 -6.21 11.53 14.21
C HIS A 353 -7.74 11.45 14.32
N ASP A 354 -8.46 11.93 13.30
CA ASP A 354 -9.91 11.99 13.33
C ASP A 354 -10.51 10.57 13.34
N PRO A 355 -11.50 10.33 14.22
CA PRO A 355 -12.32 9.13 14.12
C PRO A 355 -13.20 9.22 12.87
N VAL A 356 -13.51 8.08 12.28
CA VAL A 356 -14.61 7.99 11.31
C VAL A 356 -15.92 8.28 12.06
N ASP A 357 -16.72 9.19 11.51
CA ASP A 357 -18.00 9.54 12.09
C ASP A 357 -18.89 8.30 12.30
N GLU A 358 -19.57 8.21 13.43
CA GLU A 358 -20.36 7.04 13.80
C GLU A 358 -21.52 6.79 12.83
N LEU A 359 -22.18 7.85 12.35
CA LEU A 359 -23.28 7.74 11.39
C LEU A 359 -22.75 7.32 10.00
N GLU A 360 -21.58 7.82 9.61
CA GLU A 360 -20.92 7.41 8.37
C GLU A 360 -20.50 5.93 8.43
N ARG A 361 -19.90 5.48 9.55
CA ARG A 361 -19.54 4.08 9.77
C ARG A 361 -20.77 3.18 9.72
N TRP A 362 -21.84 3.58 10.44
CA TRP A 362 -23.10 2.84 10.41
C TRP A 362 -23.66 2.72 8.99
N ALA A 363 -23.65 3.80 8.22
CA ALA A 363 -24.10 3.78 6.82
C ALA A 363 -23.27 2.83 5.95
N MET A 364 -21.93 2.82 6.10
CA MET A 364 -21.06 1.88 5.38
C MET A 364 -21.31 0.42 5.75
N GLU A 365 -21.64 0.13 7.01
CA GLU A 365 -21.90 -1.21 7.52
C GLU A 365 -23.28 -1.76 7.11
N HIS A 366 -24.30 -0.90 6.99
CA HIS A 366 -25.69 -1.33 6.91
C HIS A 366 -26.40 -0.93 5.63
N ILE A 367 -25.91 0.05 4.88
CA ILE A 367 -26.52 0.48 3.61
C ILE A 367 -25.69 -0.09 2.45
N PRO A 368 -26.31 -0.95 1.60
CA PRO A 368 -25.61 -1.56 0.48
C PRO A 368 -24.88 -0.53 -0.40
N PHE A 369 -23.69 -0.87 -0.87
CA PHE A 369 -22.83 -0.11 -1.80
C PHE A 369 -22.24 1.21 -1.27
N VAL A 370 -22.64 1.69 -0.09
CA VAL A 370 -22.07 2.94 0.46
C VAL A 370 -20.56 2.82 0.64
N VAL A 371 -20.06 1.68 1.15
CA VAL A 371 -18.63 1.46 1.34
C VAL A 371 -17.84 1.52 0.02
N GLN A 372 -18.39 0.96 -1.07
CA GLN A 372 -17.74 0.98 -2.39
C GLN A 372 -17.65 2.40 -2.96
N TRP A 373 -18.75 3.17 -2.90
CA TRP A 373 -18.76 4.55 -3.38
C TRP A 373 -17.84 5.46 -2.55
N LYS A 374 -17.86 5.32 -1.24
CA LYS A 374 -16.93 6.04 -0.35
C LYS A 374 -15.46 5.64 -0.63
N ARG A 375 -15.20 4.35 -0.85
CA ARG A 375 -13.87 3.86 -1.26
C ARG A 375 -13.46 4.47 -2.60
N LEU A 376 -14.36 4.55 -3.58
CA LEU A 376 -14.08 5.17 -4.88
C LEU A 376 -13.71 6.65 -4.75
N GLN A 377 -14.42 7.42 -3.92
CA GLN A 377 -14.08 8.82 -3.66
C GLN A 377 -12.67 8.95 -3.04
N SER A 378 -12.36 8.14 -2.02
CA SER A 378 -11.03 8.13 -1.39
C SER A 378 -9.94 7.68 -2.38
N LEU A 379 -10.23 6.67 -3.22
CA LEU A 379 -9.31 6.17 -4.23
C LEU A 379 -9.00 7.25 -5.29
N ALA A 380 -10.01 7.95 -5.77
CA ALA A 380 -9.85 9.01 -6.75
C ALA A 380 -8.99 10.16 -6.19
N SER A 381 -9.23 10.56 -4.93
CA SER A 381 -8.42 11.59 -4.28
C SER A 381 -6.97 11.18 -4.08
N ALA A 382 -6.71 9.88 -3.79
CA ALA A 382 -5.37 9.33 -3.58
C ALA A 382 -4.62 9.00 -4.88
N MET A 383 -5.33 8.88 -6.01
CA MET A 383 -4.76 8.46 -7.29
C MET A 383 -4.74 9.57 -8.34
N GLN A 384 -5.27 10.76 -8.03
CA GLN A 384 -5.22 11.89 -8.96
C GLN A 384 -3.78 12.27 -9.27
N ASP A 385 -3.43 12.11 -10.51
CA ASP A 385 -2.17 12.49 -11.17
C ASP A 385 -0.88 12.39 -10.32
N MET A 386 -0.73 11.27 -9.61
CA MET A 386 0.52 10.98 -8.90
C MET A 386 1.73 10.98 -9.85
N HIS A 387 1.50 10.72 -11.13
CA HIS A 387 2.54 10.81 -12.17
C HIS A 387 3.01 12.25 -12.34
N GLY A 388 2.10 13.23 -12.48
CA GLY A 388 2.45 14.65 -12.56
C GLY A 388 3.13 15.20 -11.31
N MET A 389 2.92 14.59 -10.14
CA MET A 389 3.61 14.98 -8.91
C MET A 389 5.11 14.66 -8.93
N VAL A 390 5.51 13.60 -9.64
CA VAL A 390 6.90 13.13 -9.64
C VAL A 390 7.65 13.46 -10.93
N MET A 391 6.96 13.68 -12.04
CA MET A 391 7.58 14.00 -13.33
C MET A 391 7.94 15.48 -13.40
N LYS A 392 9.14 15.78 -13.90
CA LYS A 392 9.54 17.14 -14.20
C LYS A 392 8.83 17.65 -15.45
N ASP A 393 8.28 18.84 -15.36
CA ASP A 393 7.75 19.59 -16.50
C ASP A 393 8.87 20.54 -17.04
N GLU A 394 9.48 20.17 -18.15
CA GLU A 394 10.62 20.90 -18.70
C GLU A 394 10.24 22.30 -19.19
N GLU A 395 9.02 22.50 -19.69
CA GLU A 395 8.54 23.81 -20.12
C GLU A 395 8.29 24.73 -18.93
N TYR A 396 7.64 24.21 -17.89
CA TYR A 396 7.44 24.94 -16.65
C TYR A 396 8.78 25.26 -15.97
N ALA A 397 9.69 24.28 -15.89
CA ALA A 397 10.99 24.47 -15.29
C ALA A 397 11.84 25.52 -16.02
N ALA A 398 11.81 25.57 -17.35
CA ALA A 398 12.49 26.56 -18.14
C ALA A 398 11.95 27.99 -17.90
N LYS A 399 10.65 28.13 -17.63
CA LYS A 399 9.99 29.43 -17.39
C LYS A 399 10.14 29.93 -15.96
N THR A 400 10.11 29.04 -14.98
CA THR A 400 9.97 29.39 -13.56
C THR A 400 11.18 29.04 -12.70
N GLY A 401 12.06 28.16 -13.19
CA GLY A 401 13.12 27.54 -12.39
C GLY A 401 12.61 26.48 -11.41
N GLY A 402 11.32 26.17 -11.42
CA GLY A 402 10.70 25.14 -10.59
C GLY A 402 10.84 23.73 -11.15
N PHE A 403 10.13 22.77 -10.56
CA PHE A 403 10.14 21.37 -10.97
C PHE A 403 8.94 21.02 -11.87
N GLY A 404 7.76 21.43 -11.46
CA GLY A 404 6.49 21.25 -12.16
C GLY A 404 5.35 21.89 -11.37
N PRO A 405 4.23 22.27 -12.01
CA PRO A 405 3.19 23.06 -11.35
C PRO A 405 2.57 22.34 -10.15
N ILE A 406 2.32 21.02 -10.24
CA ILE A 406 1.78 20.21 -9.15
C ILE A 406 2.82 20.04 -8.02
N ASN A 407 4.05 19.67 -8.38
CA ASN A 407 5.12 19.48 -7.39
C ASN A 407 5.41 20.75 -6.61
N ASP A 408 5.56 21.89 -7.30
CA ASP A 408 5.80 23.18 -6.68
C ASP A 408 4.60 23.67 -5.87
N GLY A 409 3.37 23.40 -6.31
CA GLY A 409 2.16 23.68 -5.54
C GLY A 409 2.15 22.96 -4.20
N ILE A 410 2.48 21.67 -4.19
CA ILE A 410 2.60 20.88 -2.95
C ILE A 410 3.75 21.41 -2.09
N ARG A 411 4.90 21.74 -2.69
CA ARG A 411 6.03 22.34 -1.96
C ARG A 411 5.62 23.65 -1.27
N MET A 412 4.93 24.54 -1.99
CA MET A 412 4.44 25.81 -1.43
C MET A 412 3.44 25.59 -0.29
N MET A 413 2.56 24.60 -0.41
CA MET A 413 1.65 24.22 0.66
C MET A 413 2.41 23.73 1.91
N CYS A 414 3.41 22.86 1.75
CA CYS A 414 4.25 22.40 2.85
C CYS A 414 5.01 23.55 3.52
N GLU A 415 5.56 24.47 2.74
CA GLU A 415 6.28 25.63 3.27
C GLU A 415 5.33 26.61 4.01
N ALA A 416 4.13 26.83 3.49
CA ALA A 416 3.11 27.67 4.15
C ALA A 416 2.68 27.02 5.48
N TYR A 417 2.48 25.69 5.49
CA TYR A 417 2.15 24.93 6.68
C TYR A 417 3.25 25.01 7.74
N LEU A 418 4.51 24.80 7.36
CA LEU A 418 5.65 24.98 8.25
C LEU A 418 5.69 26.38 8.87
N LYS A 419 5.56 27.42 8.04
CA LYS A 419 5.58 28.81 8.49
C LYS A 419 4.41 29.13 9.44
N SER A 420 3.25 28.55 9.24
CA SER A 420 2.10 28.74 10.14
C SER A 420 2.34 28.15 11.55
N HIS A 421 3.19 27.12 11.67
CA HIS A 421 3.55 26.53 12.97
C HIS A 421 4.67 27.28 13.69
N PHE A 422 5.56 27.95 12.96
CA PHE A 422 6.72 28.66 13.48
C PHE A 422 6.79 30.11 12.95
N PRO A 423 5.75 30.93 13.18
CA PRO A 423 5.69 32.27 12.57
C PRO A 423 6.79 33.21 13.08
N ASP A 424 7.22 33.02 14.33
CA ASP A 424 8.20 33.87 15.02
C ASP A 424 9.58 33.22 15.12
N ASP A 425 9.81 32.05 14.51
CA ASP A 425 11.07 31.33 14.53
C ASP A 425 11.61 31.02 13.13
N PRO A 426 12.26 32.00 12.48
CA PRO A 426 12.86 31.80 11.15
C PRO A 426 14.01 30.79 11.17
N GLY A 427 14.65 30.55 12.33
CA GLY A 427 15.69 29.54 12.48
C GLY A 427 15.11 28.14 12.35
N MET A 428 13.99 27.84 13.03
CA MET A 428 13.29 26.56 12.90
C MET A 428 12.76 26.36 11.49
N VAL A 429 12.17 27.40 10.87
CA VAL A 429 11.73 27.33 9.46
C VAL A 429 12.90 26.96 8.55
N ALA A 430 14.06 27.62 8.69
CA ALA A 430 15.24 27.31 7.87
C ALA A 430 15.79 25.90 8.14
N LEU A 431 15.74 25.43 9.39
CA LEU A 431 16.17 24.09 9.78
C LEU A 431 15.30 23.00 9.13
N LEU A 432 14.00 23.22 9.04
CA LEU A 432 13.01 22.24 8.60
C LEU A 432 12.62 22.36 7.12
N THR A 433 13.11 23.36 6.37
CA THR A 433 12.83 23.53 4.93
C THR A 433 13.72 22.61 4.10
N PRO A 434 13.17 21.66 3.29
CA PRO A 434 13.92 20.85 2.36
C PRO A 434 14.44 21.67 1.17
N SER A 435 15.60 21.28 0.63
CA SER A 435 16.21 21.92 -0.55
C SER A 435 16.04 21.15 -1.86
N PHE A 436 15.18 20.14 -1.87
CA PHE A 436 14.93 19.25 -3.01
C PHE A 436 13.43 19.23 -3.36
N PRO A 437 13.06 18.79 -4.58
CA PRO A 437 11.65 18.68 -4.98
C PRO A 437 10.86 17.74 -4.06
N VAL A 438 9.56 17.97 -3.92
CA VAL A 438 8.66 17.03 -3.22
C VAL A 438 8.73 15.69 -3.93
N PHE A 439 8.59 14.58 -3.21
CA PHE A 439 8.78 13.20 -3.69
C PHE A 439 10.21 12.80 -4.05
N ALA A 440 11.20 13.67 -4.02
CA ALA A 440 12.60 13.24 -4.04
C ALA A 440 12.92 12.24 -2.90
N LYS A 441 12.25 12.45 -1.77
CA LYS A 441 12.05 11.49 -0.67
C LYS A 441 10.55 11.30 -0.48
N ARG A 442 10.11 10.23 0.18
CA ARG A 442 8.69 10.10 0.52
C ARG A 442 8.27 11.26 1.43
N PRO A 443 7.33 12.10 1.02
CA PRO A 443 6.82 13.13 1.92
C PRO A 443 6.06 12.49 3.08
N ILE A 444 6.01 13.16 4.20
CA ILE A 444 5.31 12.71 5.41
C ILE A 444 3.95 13.38 5.45
N LEU A 445 2.89 12.60 5.67
CA LEU A 445 1.61 13.17 6.07
C LEU A 445 1.69 13.52 7.55
N ASP A 446 1.41 14.77 7.90
CA ASP A 446 1.55 15.21 9.29
C ASP A 446 0.60 14.46 10.22
N CYS A 447 1.15 14.02 11.33
CA CYS A 447 0.43 13.41 12.44
C CYS A 447 0.71 14.15 13.76
N GLY A 448 1.00 15.46 13.70
CA GLY A 448 1.28 16.31 14.86
C GLY A 448 2.77 16.54 15.14
N PHE A 449 3.64 16.32 14.16
CA PHE A 449 5.09 16.47 14.36
C PHE A 449 5.52 17.90 14.68
N TYR A 450 4.96 18.90 13.98
CA TYR A 450 5.29 20.30 14.28
C TYR A 450 4.80 20.73 15.66
N GLU A 451 3.67 20.20 16.14
CA GLU A 451 3.21 20.43 17.51
C GLU A 451 4.14 19.75 18.55
N THR A 452 4.65 18.56 18.20
CA THR A 452 5.64 17.88 19.05
C THR A 452 6.92 18.69 19.18
N LEU A 453 7.41 19.31 18.11
CA LEU A 453 8.62 20.15 18.13
C LEU A 453 8.46 21.45 18.96
N LYS A 454 7.24 21.87 19.31
CA LYS A 454 6.98 23.03 20.19
C LYS A 454 7.08 22.70 21.67
N LYS A 455 7.15 21.40 22.05
CA LYS A 455 7.24 20.97 23.44
C LYS A 455 8.60 21.35 24.02
N ARG A 456 8.62 21.78 25.29
CA ARG A 456 9.82 22.30 25.95
C ARG A 456 10.92 21.26 26.13
N ASN A 457 10.57 19.99 26.23
CA ASN A 457 11.49 18.85 26.37
C ASN A 457 11.89 18.24 25.03
N VAL A 458 11.48 18.81 23.90
CA VAL A 458 11.81 18.30 22.57
C VAL A 458 12.71 19.28 21.84
N SER A 459 13.77 18.76 21.27
CA SER A 459 14.67 19.52 20.40
C SER A 459 15.01 18.73 19.14
N ILE A 460 15.35 19.44 18.08
CA ILE A 460 15.77 18.85 16.81
C ILE A 460 17.10 19.45 16.36
N VAL A 461 18.03 18.60 15.96
CA VAL A 461 19.36 19.01 15.49
C VAL A 461 19.62 18.45 14.09
N ARG A 462 20.24 19.25 13.24
CA ARG A 462 20.68 18.80 11.91
C ARG A 462 22.06 18.17 12.04
N GLY A 463 22.19 16.89 11.70
CA GLY A 463 23.46 16.18 11.75
C GLY A 463 23.35 14.74 11.29
N ALA A 464 24.48 14.12 11.06
CA ALA A 464 24.59 12.69 10.81
C ALA A 464 25.25 12.03 12.02
N LEU A 465 24.68 10.95 12.52
CA LEU A 465 25.30 10.12 13.55
C LEU A 465 26.62 9.54 13.00
N ALA A 466 27.73 9.72 13.70
CA ALA A 466 29.05 9.28 13.28
C ALA A 466 29.67 8.25 14.24
N ALA A 467 29.41 8.38 15.55
CA ALA A 467 29.93 7.48 16.56
C ALA A 467 29.05 7.50 17.81
N CYS A 468 29.33 6.58 18.71
CA CYS A 468 28.85 6.60 20.10
C CYS A 468 30.01 6.49 21.06
N ASP A 469 29.83 6.96 22.28
CA ASP A 469 30.61 6.55 23.47
C ASP A 469 29.66 5.83 24.46
N ASP A 470 30.13 5.57 25.66
CA ASP A 470 29.36 4.84 26.69
C ASP A 470 28.05 5.55 27.12
N LYS A 471 27.95 6.88 26.94
CA LYS A 471 26.84 7.70 27.42
C LYS A 471 26.25 8.68 26.42
N ALA A 472 26.80 8.74 25.22
CA ALA A 472 26.41 9.76 24.26
C ALA A 472 26.51 9.29 22.82
N VAL A 473 25.78 9.97 21.97
CA VAL A 473 25.95 9.94 20.53
C VAL A 473 26.79 11.11 20.06
N ILE A 474 27.60 10.91 19.01
CA ILE A 474 28.53 11.90 18.46
C ILE A 474 28.14 12.10 16.98
N LEU A 475 27.86 13.35 16.61
CA LEU A 475 27.56 13.74 15.25
C LEU A 475 28.84 13.92 14.42
N ALA A 476 28.69 13.96 13.10
CA ALA A 476 29.82 14.10 12.16
C ALA A 476 30.58 15.44 12.31
N ASP A 477 29.97 16.46 12.90
CA ASP A 477 30.61 17.75 13.22
C ASP A 477 31.30 17.76 14.60
N GLY A 478 31.29 16.65 15.33
CA GLY A 478 31.87 16.51 16.65
C GLY A 478 30.89 16.86 17.81
N THR A 479 29.66 17.28 17.50
CA THR A 479 28.66 17.55 18.55
C THR A 479 28.37 16.28 19.34
N ARG A 480 28.51 16.35 20.66
CA ARG A 480 28.26 15.24 21.61
C ARG A 480 26.92 15.47 22.31
N ILE A 481 26.03 14.46 22.27
CA ILE A 481 24.69 14.52 22.87
C ILE A 481 24.55 13.34 23.84
N GLU A 482 24.45 13.64 25.13
CA GLU A 482 24.23 12.61 26.16
C GLU A 482 22.81 12.08 26.10
N CYS A 483 22.65 10.77 26.28
CA CYS A 483 21.34 10.12 26.34
C CYS A 483 21.39 8.84 27.17
N ASP A 484 20.22 8.47 27.72
CA ASP A 484 19.99 7.21 28.42
C ASP A 484 19.58 6.11 27.43
N VAL A 485 18.88 6.48 26.35
CA VAL A 485 18.35 5.54 25.35
C VAL A 485 18.57 6.11 23.95
N LEU A 486 19.04 5.25 23.04
CA LEU A 486 19.19 5.56 21.62
C LEU A 486 18.12 4.83 20.78
N LEU A 487 17.26 5.61 20.13
CA LEU A 487 16.25 5.10 19.20
C LEU A 487 16.69 5.31 17.75
N LEU A 488 16.62 4.27 16.95
CA LEU A 488 17.01 4.27 15.56
C LEU A 488 15.78 4.11 14.63
N SER A 489 15.39 5.17 13.95
CA SER A 489 14.41 5.15 12.85
C SER A 489 15.12 5.32 11.51
N THR A 490 16.12 4.48 11.29
CA THR A 490 17.08 4.57 10.17
C THR A 490 16.65 3.75 8.94
N GLY A 491 15.43 3.24 8.95
CA GLY A 491 14.78 2.56 7.83
C GLY A 491 15.20 1.12 7.64
N TYR A 492 15.06 0.62 6.41
CA TYR A 492 15.25 -0.78 6.06
C TYR A 492 16.32 -0.96 4.98
N LYS A 493 16.95 -2.13 4.96
CA LYS A 493 17.84 -2.56 3.87
C LYS A 493 17.01 -3.17 2.75
N LEU A 494 17.12 -2.63 1.54
CA LEU A 494 16.46 -3.17 0.35
C LEU A 494 17.26 -4.35 -0.22
N PHE A 495 17.04 -5.54 0.29
CA PHE A 495 17.75 -6.74 -0.18
C PHE A 495 17.17 -7.35 -1.45
N PHE A 496 15.87 -7.16 -1.72
CA PHE A 496 15.18 -7.80 -2.84
C PHE A 496 15.46 -9.31 -2.93
N GLY A 497 15.29 -10.03 -1.84
CA GLY A 497 15.48 -11.47 -1.79
C GLY A 497 16.95 -11.94 -1.74
N ARG A 498 17.94 -11.04 -1.86
CA ARG A 498 19.37 -11.41 -1.82
C ARG A 498 19.84 -11.95 -0.48
N GLN A 499 19.05 -11.81 0.57
CA GLN A 499 19.29 -12.45 1.88
C GLN A 499 19.00 -13.96 1.87
N PHE A 500 18.28 -14.46 0.87
CA PHE A 500 18.00 -15.88 0.67
C PHE A 500 18.93 -16.49 -0.38
N ASP A 501 19.28 -17.77 -0.25
CA ASP A 501 20.00 -18.51 -1.30
C ASP A 501 19.02 -19.03 -2.36
N ILE A 502 18.56 -18.11 -3.24
CA ILE A 502 17.63 -18.47 -4.33
C ILE A 502 18.42 -18.76 -5.59
N ARG A 503 18.23 -19.96 -6.15
CA ARG A 503 18.92 -20.47 -7.34
C ARG A 503 17.90 -20.86 -8.42
N GLY A 504 17.98 -20.18 -9.55
CA GLY A 504 17.20 -20.45 -10.76
C GLY A 504 17.85 -21.48 -11.69
N SER A 505 17.53 -21.37 -12.97
CA SER A 505 18.05 -22.23 -14.03
C SER A 505 19.57 -22.24 -14.08
N GLY A 506 20.14 -23.42 -14.29
CA GLY A 506 21.61 -23.60 -14.29
C GLY A 506 22.30 -23.27 -12.96
N GLY A 507 21.54 -23.15 -11.86
CA GLY A 507 22.09 -22.78 -10.54
C GLY A 507 22.43 -21.31 -10.39
N ARG A 508 22.01 -20.43 -11.31
CA ARG A 508 22.20 -18.96 -11.24
C ARG A 508 21.57 -18.41 -9.97
N THR A 509 22.35 -17.76 -9.14
CA THR A 509 21.81 -17.13 -7.91
C THR A 509 21.12 -15.81 -8.22
N LEU A 510 20.14 -15.44 -7.36
CA LEU A 510 19.47 -14.13 -7.46
C LEU A 510 20.46 -12.98 -7.34
N LYS A 511 21.52 -13.14 -6.52
CA LYS A 511 22.60 -12.17 -6.39
C LYS A 511 23.34 -11.96 -7.74
N GLN A 512 23.63 -13.04 -8.48
CA GLN A 512 24.23 -12.96 -9.81
C GLN A 512 23.28 -12.37 -10.86
N ALA A 513 21.98 -12.65 -10.76
CA ALA A 513 20.99 -12.08 -11.66
C ALA A 513 20.87 -10.57 -11.49
N PHE A 514 21.11 -10.07 -10.28
CA PHE A 514 21.05 -8.64 -9.92
C PHE A 514 22.38 -7.89 -10.05
N ASP A 515 23.37 -8.46 -10.71
CA ASP A 515 24.63 -7.77 -11.00
C ASP A 515 24.52 -7.05 -12.37
N PRO A 516 24.87 -5.74 -12.48
CA PRO A 516 25.44 -4.85 -11.45
C PRO A 516 24.40 -4.18 -10.53
N TYR A 517 23.11 -4.30 -10.82
CA TYR A 517 22.04 -3.75 -9.97
C TYR A 517 20.77 -4.58 -10.09
N PRO A 518 19.92 -4.57 -9.05
CA PRO A 518 18.65 -5.28 -9.07
C PRO A 518 17.70 -4.76 -10.15
N PHE A 519 17.08 -5.67 -10.89
CA PHE A 519 16.06 -5.36 -11.89
C PHE A 519 15.02 -6.48 -11.98
N SER A 520 13.88 -6.18 -12.57
CA SER A 520 12.84 -7.17 -12.87
C SER A 520 12.02 -6.74 -14.09
N TYR A 521 11.27 -7.66 -14.66
CA TYR A 521 10.27 -7.42 -15.67
C TYR A 521 8.91 -7.19 -15.00
N GLU A 522 8.22 -6.11 -15.34
CA GLU A 522 6.92 -5.67 -14.78
C GLU A 522 6.90 -5.63 -13.24
N GLY A 523 8.05 -5.40 -12.60
CA GLY A 523 8.15 -5.34 -11.14
C GLY A 523 8.00 -6.68 -10.43
N MET A 524 8.11 -7.83 -11.13
CA MET A 524 7.80 -9.15 -10.58
C MET A 524 8.69 -10.28 -11.05
N LEU A 525 9.09 -10.32 -12.33
CA LEU A 525 9.75 -11.49 -12.91
C LEU A 525 11.22 -11.22 -13.17
N ILE A 526 12.04 -12.26 -13.02
CA ILE A 526 13.49 -12.18 -13.14
C ILE A 526 13.93 -13.25 -14.13
N PRO A 527 14.67 -12.90 -15.20
CA PRO A 527 15.13 -13.87 -16.20
C PRO A 527 16.02 -14.95 -15.59
N GLY A 528 15.79 -16.20 -15.97
CA GLY A 528 16.50 -17.37 -15.44
C GLY A 528 15.89 -17.92 -14.14
N PHE A 529 14.69 -17.47 -13.75
CA PHE A 529 13.95 -17.98 -12.60
C PHE A 529 12.55 -18.43 -13.05
N PRO A 530 12.43 -19.64 -13.64
CA PRO A 530 11.16 -20.11 -14.18
C PRO A 530 10.08 -20.24 -13.09
N ASN A 531 8.81 -19.96 -13.43
CA ASN A 531 7.67 -20.07 -12.52
C ASN A 531 7.84 -19.33 -11.18
N PHE A 532 8.65 -18.27 -11.19
CA PHE A 532 9.00 -17.49 -10.00
C PHE A 532 8.41 -16.09 -10.12
N VAL A 533 7.60 -15.71 -9.14
CA VAL A 533 7.03 -14.37 -9.03
C VAL A 533 7.54 -13.74 -7.74
N PHE A 534 8.25 -12.63 -7.85
CA PHE A 534 8.74 -11.88 -6.71
C PHE A 534 7.90 -10.63 -6.52
N MET A 535 6.97 -10.66 -5.59
CA MET A 535 6.12 -9.51 -5.27
C MET A 535 6.92 -8.43 -4.55
N GLY A 536 6.80 -7.19 -5.02
CA GLY A 536 7.62 -6.10 -4.50
C GLY A 536 9.09 -6.17 -4.98
N ALA A 537 9.36 -6.79 -6.13
CA ALA A 537 10.66 -6.83 -6.79
C ALA A 537 11.13 -5.41 -7.20
N PRO A 538 12.36 -5.22 -7.65
CA PRO A 538 12.81 -3.95 -8.21
C PRO A 538 11.84 -3.42 -9.28
N TYR A 539 11.65 -2.10 -9.34
CA TYR A 539 10.72 -1.42 -10.25
C TYR A 539 9.23 -1.81 -10.08
N SER A 540 8.84 -2.13 -8.86
CA SER A 540 7.46 -2.51 -8.54
C SER A 540 6.67 -1.43 -7.83
N TYR A 541 7.36 -0.44 -7.23
CA TYR A 541 6.71 0.53 -6.37
C TYR A 541 6.11 1.66 -7.20
N LEU A 542 4.80 1.75 -7.10
CA LEU A 542 4.04 2.89 -7.59
C LEU A 542 4.01 3.99 -6.53
N VAL A 543 3.73 5.22 -6.95
CA VAL A 543 3.27 6.26 -6.02
C VAL A 543 1.85 5.95 -5.50
N ALA A 544 1.37 4.72 -5.69
CA ALA A 544 0.11 4.18 -5.18
C ALA A 544 0.33 3.42 -3.87
N ASN A 545 -0.77 3.07 -3.21
CA ASN A 545 -0.71 2.28 -1.99
C ASN A 545 -0.36 0.80 -2.25
N HIS A 546 0.19 0.13 -1.24
CA HIS A 546 0.60 -1.27 -1.33
C HIS A 546 -0.56 -2.25 -1.59
N ALA A 547 -1.80 -1.93 -1.21
CA ALA A 547 -2.95 -2.79 -1.48
C ALA A 547 -3.22 -2.88 -2.98
N VAL A 548 -3.23 -1.73 -3.68
CA VAL A 548 -3.42 -1.67 -5.14
C VAL A 548 -2.28 -2.39 -5.86
N VAL A 549 -1.02 -2.12 -5.48
CA VAL A 549 0.14 -2.81 -6.05
C VAL A 549 0.06 -4.31 -5.84
N SER A 550 -0.27 -4.76 -4.63
CA SER A 550 -0.43 -6.17 -4.30
C SER A 550 -1.48 -6.84 -5.18
N GLU A 551 -2.65 -6.21 -5.36
CA GLU A 551 -3.72 -6.79 -6.18
C GLU A 551 -3.35 -6.87 -7.65
N GLN A 552 -2.64 -5.88 -8.21
CA GLN A 552 -2.15 -5.91 -9.58
C GLN A 552 -1.13 -7.03 -9.80
N GLN A 553 -0.17 -7.18 -8.89
CA GLN A 553 0.87 -8.20 -8.97
C GLN A 553 0.31 -9.61 -8.77
N VAL A 554 -0.59 -9.80 -7.82
CA VAL A 554 -1.27 -11.09 -7.60
C VAL A 554 -2.12 -11.45 -8.80
N HIS A 555 -2.86 -10.48 -9.37
CA HIS A 555 -3.62 -10.72 -10.58
C HIS A 555 -2.74 -11.25 -11.71
N TYR A 556 -1.61 -10.58 -11.97
CA TYR A 556 -0.67 -11.02 -13.00
C TYR A 556 -0.10 -12.42 -12.73
N ALA A 557 0.23 -12.73 -11.45
CA ALA A 557 0.69 -14.05 -11.06
C ALA A 557 -0.36 -15.14 -11.35
N ILE A 558 -1.63 -14.88 -11.02
CA ILE A 558 -2.73 -15.81 -11.30
C ILE A 558 -2.92 -16.02 -12.81
N GLU A 559 -2.90 -14.95 -13.61
CA GLU A 559 -3.02 -15.05 -15.08
C GLU A 559 -1.83 -15.83 -15.71
N LEU A 560 -0.61 -15.63 -15.16
CA LEU A 560 0.58 -16.39 -15.58
C LEU A 560 0.43 -17.89 -15.27
N LEU A 561 0.01 -18.23 -14.05
CA LEU A 561 -0.20 -19.61 -13.64
C LEU A 561 -1.36 -20.26 -14.41
N GLN A 562 -2.45 -19.52 -14.65
CA GLN A 562 -3.58 -20.03 -15.43
C GLN A 562 -3.18 -20.26 -16.89
N TRP A 563 -2.36 -19.38 -17.49
CA TRP A 563 -1.80 -19.61 -18.82
C TRP A 563 -0.96 -20.89 -18.87
N MET A 564 -0.15 -21.15 -17.85
CA MET A 564 0.61 -22.41 -17.77
C MET A 564 -0.31 -23.64 -17.78
N VAL A 565 -1.38 -23.58 -16.99
CA VAL A 565 -2.37 -24.67 -16.92
C VAL A 565 -3.11 -24.83 -18.24
N ASP A 566 -3.61 -23.75 -18.80
CA ASP A 566 -4.42 -23.74 -20.03
C ASP A 566 -3.65 -24.30 -21.24
N ASP A 567 -2.36 -23.99 -21.35
CA ASP A 567 -1.52 -24.39 -22.49
C ASP A 567 -0.61 -25.60 -22.19
N GLY A 568 -0.76 -26.21 -20.99
CA GLY A 568 0.01 -27.40 -20.62
C GLY A 568 1.50 -27.13 -20.49
N LEU A 569 1.88 -26.02 -19.89
CA LEU A 569 3.26 -25.63 -19.71
C LEU A 569 3.80 -26.17 -18.38
N SER A 570 5.03 -26.68 -18.40
CA SER A 570 5.77 -27.07 -17.19
C SER A 570 6.63 -25.94 -16.66
N SER A 571 7.09 -25.04 -17.55
CA SER A 571 7.80 -23.85 -17.12
C SER A 571 7.55 -22.67 -18.04
N VAL A 572 7.54 -21.47 -17.45
CA VAL A 572 7.56 -20.17 -18.11
C VAL A 572 8.68 -19.32 -17.50
N ASP A 573 9.49 -18.72 -18.31
CA ASP A 573 10.62 -17.87 -17.88
C ASP A 573 10.65 -16.63 -18.76
N VAL A 574 10.67 -15.44 -18.18
CA VAL A 574 10.76 -14.20 -18.94
C VAL A 574 12.12 -14.13 -19.64
N THR A 575 12.14 -13.69 -20.90
CA THR A 575 13.38 -13.55 -21.65
C THR A 575 14.22 -12.36 -21.14
N GLU A 576 15.54 -12.50 -21.19
CA GLU A 576 16.48 -11.42 -20.85
C GLU A 576 16.22 -10.17 -21.70
N SER A 577 15.87 -10.35 -22.99
CA SER A 577 15.59 -9.24 -23.91
C SER A 577 14.34 -8.45 -23.51
N ALA A 578 13.26 -9.13 -23.12
CA ALA A 578 12.03 -8.48 -22.66
C ALA A 578 12.27 -7.71 -21.36
N ALA A 579 12.97 -8.32 -20.40
CA ALA A 579 13.30 -7.68 -19.14
C ALA A 579 14.20 -6.44 -19.32
N ARG A 580 15.20 -6.51 -20.20
CA ARG A 580 16.07 -5.35 -20.50
C ARG A 580 15.31 -4.22 -21.18
N ALA A 581 14.48 -4.52 -22.17
CA ALA A 581 13.65 -3.51 -22.84
C ALA A 581 12.71 -2.79 -21.86
N PHE A 582 12.12 -3.53 -20.90
CA PHE A 582 11.32 -2.95 -19.83
C PHE A 582 12.15 -2.01 -18.95
N VAL A 583 13.33 -2.44 -18.52
CA VAL A 583 14.22 -1.64 -17.65
C VAL A 583 14.72 -0.39 -18.36
N GLU A 584 15.09 -0.47 -19.64
CA GLU A 584 15.51 0.67 -20.46
C GLU A 584 14.40 1.73 -20.55
N ASP A 585 13.14 1.32 -20.79
CA ASP A 585 12.00 2.23 -20.81
C ASP A 585 11.77 2.88 -19.42
N VAL A 586 11.83 2.08 -18.34
CA VAL A 586 11.66 2.59 -16.98
C VAL A 586 12.79 3.57 -16.63
N ASP A 587 14.05 3.23 -16.88
CA ASP A 587 15.19 4.09 -16.57
C ASP A 587 15.17 5.42 -17.35
N ALA A 588 14.78 5.40 -18.63
CA ALA A 588 14.62 6.60 -19.45
C ALA A 588 13.56 7.56 -18.88
N ASN A 589 12.48 7.02 -18.32
CA ASN A 589 11.43 7.82 -17.68
C ASN A 589 11.83 8.23 -16.25
N LEU A 590 12.50 7.37 -15.49
CA LEU A 590 13.03 7.70 -14.15
C LEU A 590 13.97 8.91 -14.19
N ALA A 591 14.77 9.05 -15.23
CA ALA A 591 15.69 10.19 -15.40
C ALA A 591 14.99 11.56 -15.33
N LYS A 592 13.69 11.61 -15.62
CA LYS A 592 12.86 12.83 -15.63
C LYS A 592 12.14 13.07 -14.29
N THR A 593 12.36 12.25 -13.28
CA THR A 593 11.59 12.30 -12.03
C THR A 593 12.31 13.03 -10.90
N ALA A 594 11.54 13.49 -9.93
CA ALA A 594 12.04 14.00 -8.66
C ALA A 594 12.91 12.97 -7.92
N TRP A 595 12.66 11.68 -8.09
CA TRP A 595 13.51 10.62 -7.50
C TRP A 595 14.94 10.65 -8.02
N VAL A 596 15.17 10.98 -9.26
CA VAL A 596 16.50 11.08 -9.86
C VAL A 596 17.04 12.50 -9.79
N GLN A 597 16.23 13.50 -10.10
CA GLN A 597 16.62 14.92 -10.09
C GLN A 597 16.52 15.56 -8.70
N CYS A 598 16.98 14.86 -7.68
CA CYS A 598 16.79 15.22 -6.27
C CYS A 598 18.07 15.79 -5.62
N GLY A 599 19.09 16.13 -6.37
CA GLY A 599 20.37 16.59 -5.81
C GLY A 599 20.94 15.60 -4.77
N ASN A 600 21.18 16.07 -3.55
CA ASN A 600 21.73 15.27 -2.47
C ASN A 600 20.68 14.56 -1.60
N ALA A 601 19.39 14.53 -1.99
CA ALA A 601 18.36 13.85 -1.20
C ALA A 601 18.68 12.35 -1.04
N HIS A 602 18.54 11.84 0.18
CA HIS A 602 18.72 10.44 0.52
C HIS A 602 17.34 9.86 0.85
N GLY A 603 16.78 9.10 -0.08
CA GLY A 603 15.48 8.43 0.10
C GLY A 603 15.59 6.92 -0.05
N TYR A 604 14.61 6.18 0.48
CA TYR A 604 14.58 4.71 0.42
C TYR A 604 14.29 4.15 -0.99
N TYR A 605 13.98 5.01 -1.96
CA TYR A 605 13.79 4.59 -3.36
C TYR A 605 15.08 4.12 -4.05
N ARG A 606 16.25 4.38 -3.43
CA ARG A 606 17.56 4.16 -4.01
C ARG A 606 18.32 3.08 -3.28
N ASP A 607 19.13 2.33 -4.02
CA ASP A 607 20.12 1.43 -3.44
C ASP A 607 21.40 2.17 -2.98
N HIS A 608 22.36 1.42 -2.49
CA HIS A 608 23.68 1.93 -2.07
C HIS A 608 24.48 2.60 -3.20
N SER A 609 24.23 2.25 -4.48
CA SER A 609 24.84 2.89 -5.66
C SER A 609 24.15 4.21 -6.03
N ARG A 610 23.12 4.61 -5.28
CA ARG A 610 22.23 5.75 -5.54
C ARG A 610 21.33 5.58 -6.77
N LYS A 611 21.27 4.41 -7.40
CA LYS A 611 20.30 4.13 -8.46
C LYS A 611 18.91 4.00 -7.87
N VAL A 612 17.92 4.61 -8.52
CA VAL A 612 16.50 4.40 -8.19
C VAL A 612 16.10 3.04 -8.73
N ILE A 613 15.78 2.12 -7.84
CA ILE A 613 15.48 0.72 -8.18
C ILE A 613 14.12 0.25 -7.66
N LEU A 614 13.48 1.01 -6.79
CA LEU A 614 12.19 0.63 -6.22
C LEU A 614 11.03 1.16 -7.06
N ALA A 615 11.14 2.39 -7.55
CA ALA A 615 10.04 3.13 -8.17
C ALA A 615 9.90 2.86 -9.67
N VAL A 616 8.66 2.95 -10.17
CA VAL A 616 8.33 2.94 -11.59
C VAL A 616 7.50 4.19 -11.93
N PRO A 617 7.95 5.06 -12.85
CA PRO A 617 7.30 6.34 -13.17
C PRO A 617 6.26 6.17 -14.28
N ARG A 618 5.26 5.33 -14.03
CA ARG A 618 4.14 5.11 -14.95
C ARG A 618 2.82 5.42 -14.25
N HIS A 619 1.83 5.86 -15.00
CA HIS A 619 0.46 5.95 -14.49
C HIS A 619 -0.03 4.59 -13.99
N ASN A 620 -0.74 4.58 -12.87
CA ASN A 620 -1.28 3.36 -12.29
C ASN A 620 -2.22 2.63 -13.26
N SER A 621 -3.05 3.36 -14.00
CA SER A 621 -3.90 2.79 -15.04
C SER A 621 -3.08 2.10 -16.16
N ARG A 622 -1.95 2.67 -16.55
CA ARG A 622 -1.07 2.06 -17.55
C ARG A 622 -0.48 0.74 -17.03
N ILE A 623 0.01 0.73 -15.78
CA ILE A 623 0.54 -0.49 -15.17
C ILE A 623 -0.55 -1.55 -15.05
N TRP A 624 -1.76 -1.13 -14.61
CA TRP A 624 -2.90 -2.04 -14.53
C TRP A 624 -3.19 -2.69 -15.90
N HIS A 625 -3.20 -1.92 -16.98
CA HIS A 625 -3.42 -2.46 -18.33
C HIS A 625 -2.27 -3.37 -18.81
N ASP A 626 -1.02 -2.97 -18.57
CA ASP A 626 0.16 -3.75 -18.96
C ASP A 626 0.26 -5.09 -18.22
N THR A 627 -0.26 -5.16 -16.99
CA THR A 627 -0.24 -6.35 -16.13
C THR A 627 -1.56 -7.14 -16.14
N ARG A 628 -2.49 -6.87 -17.06
CA ARG A 628 -3.76 -7.64 -17.15
C ARG A 628 -3.55 -9.08 -17.63
N SER A 629 -2.54 -9.32 -18.43
CA SER A 629 -2.29 -10.64 -19.04
C SER A 629 -0.82 -10.75 -19.44
N PRO A 630 -0.17 -11.91 -19.28
CA PRO A 630 1.18 -12.12 -19.80
C PRO A 630 1.25 -11.92 -21.31
N ARG A 631 2.25 -11.20 -21.76
CA ARG A 631 2.60 -11.09 -23.21
C ARG A 631 3.41 -12.32 -23.57
N THR A 632 2.77 -13.35 -24.10
CA THR A 632 3.35 -14.68 -24.29
C THR A 632 4.64 -14.68 -25.12
N GLY A 633 4.84 -13.71 -26.02
CA GLY A 633 6.10 -13.53 -26.79
C GLY A 633 7.32 -13.11 -25.95
N ASP A 634 7.12 -12.62 -24.72
CA ASP A 634 8.17 -12.20 -23.82
C ASP A 634 8.76 -13.38 -23.02
N PHE A 635 8.27 -14.61 -23.24
CA PHE A 635 8.63 -15.77 -22.43
C PHE A 635 9.24 -16.92 -23.25
N THR A 636 10.17 -17.60 -22.63
CA THR A 636 10.59 -18.95 -23.01
C THR A 636 9.72 -19.94 -22.24
N VAL A 637 9.15 -20.94 -22.94
CA VAL A 637 8.24 -21.92 -22.32
C VAL A 637 8.70 -23.36 -22.57
N THR A 638 8.43 -24.23 -21.60
CA THR A 638 8.58 -25.70 -21.75
C THR A 638 7.20 -26.33 -21.60
N ARG A 639 6.84 -27.25 -22.52
CA ARG A 639 5.57 -27.98 -22.43
C ARG A 639 5.70 -29.23 -21.57
N ARG A 640 4.60 -29.62 -20.91
CA ARG A 640 4.52 -30.94 -20.25
C ARG A 640 4.44 -32.03 -21.34
N PRO A 641 5.13 -33.17 -21.15
CA PRO A 641 4.90 -34.34 -21.99
C PRO A 641 3.47 -34.84 -21.73
N GLU A 642 2.63 -34.89 -22.75
CA GLU A 642 1.27 -35.40 -22.78
C GLU A 642 0.30 -34.92 -21.68
N MET A 643 -0.53 -33.95 -22.02
CA MET A 643 -1.77 -33.68 -21.29
C MET A 643 -2.96 -34.17 -22.14
N GLY A 644 -3.84 -34.97 -21.53
CA GLY A 644 -5.11 -35.39 -22.14
C GLY A 644 -5.98 -34.21 -22.57
N PRO A 645 -7.08 -34.45 -23.32
CA PRO A 645 -7.97 -33.39 -23.81
C PRO A 645 -8.49 -32.52 -22.66
N ALA A 646 -8.72 -31.23 -22.96
CA ALA A 646 -9.26 -30.28 -21.99
C ALA A 646 -10.64 -30.78 -21.50
N VAL A 647 -10.80 -30.89 -20.20
CA VAL A 647 -12.11 -31.09 -19.57
C VAL A 647 -12.68 -29.70 -19.33
N GLU A 648 -13.82 -29.37 -19.99
CA GLU A 648 -14.52 -28.12 -19.70
C GLU A 648 -14.92 -28.10 -18.23
N PRO A 649 -14.59 -27.03 -17.49
CA PRO A 649 -14.99 -26.93 -16.10
C PRO A 649 -16.50 -26.70 -16.02
N GLU A 650 -17.25 -27.65 -15.42
CA GLU A 650 -18.57 -27.34 -14.89
C GLU A 650 -18.39 -26.28 -13.80
N MET A 651 -18.96 -25.09 -14.03
CA MET A 651 -18.91 -23.99 -13.08
C MET A 651 -19.74 -24.34 -11.84
N ALA A 652 -19.13 -24.93 -10.84
CA ALA A 652 -19.63 -24.78 -9.48
C ALA A 652 -19.29 -23.33 -9.04
N MET A 653 -20.28 -22.44 -9.08
CA MET A 653 -20.20 -21.18 -8.36
C MET A 653 -20.04 -21.51 -6.89
N LEU A 654 -18.82 -21.44 -6.37
CA LEU A 654 -18.59 -21.31 -4.93
C LEU A 654 -19.08 -19.92 -4.54
N THR A 655 -20.37 -19.81 -4.25
CA THR A 655 -20.95 -18.71 -3.48
C THR A 655 -20.43 -18.87 -2.06
N ILE A 656 -19.47 -18.03 -1.68
CA ILE A 656 -19.07 -17.84 -0.29
C ILE A 656 -19.71 -16.55 0.22
#